data_bd21160f9bbc4dc9c471e1d446f6e88f
#
_entry.id   bd21160f9bbc4dc9c471e1d446f6e88f
#
_cell.length_a   1.000
_cell.length_b   1.000
_cell.length_c   1.000
_cell.angle_alpha   90.00
_cell.angle_beta   90.00
_cell.angle_gamma   90.00
#
_symmetry.space_group_name_H-M   'P 1'
#
loop_
_entity.id
_entity.type
_entity.pdbx_description
1 polymer ?
#
loop_
_entity_poly.entity_id
_entity_poly.type
_entity_poly.pdbx_seq_one_letter_code
_entity_poly.pdbx_strand_id
1 'polypeptide(L)'
;MNRRYVLSMGVSLVSLAVMVASSSQSLAQTQPASGEIALETVTVEGQGGSATGPVNGYVPNRTTTGSKTDTPIEEIPQSVSVIGREEIEDRQAQKVDEALRYTAGVFAQPYGLDSDTDWFFIRGFDAGQTGVFLNNLPLYQYGFGGFYIDPFVLERIEVLKGPSAALYGGSSIGGIVNLVSKRPVTEPLRYVETGVNSWGNGYAAFDFGGALDKDKIWSYRLTGKVSGGGWETEIAEDFRGVIAPAFTFRPNAGTELTVLASYQHMDLMHTGGFLPYVGTVVPAPFGRISRRFYYSEPDIDLYRREQAMIGYEFEHAVNDVWTLRQNFRYAHVDSKERGPYPFGYLGGAPVGPDFLLFRVGFNHHTVVNTLSLDNQAEAKFGTGPLNHTLLLGLDYKYYDIDHIQAAGGGTPISPVNPIYGVLQGPTVPYLDQDLTMSQLGFYAQDQIRYSGWIATLNGRYDHVSTKSTDKVGAANFSDEAGEFSGRLGLGYEFENGMTPYAAVSRSFNPVIGSDFFGQSFAPETGQQYEVGLKYRPTFIDALITASLFDLTRQNVNTTDPEHSFFEVQLGEVRSRGFELEAQANITAGLKAIAAFTAYDIEITEDSNPLLIGNRPNVVPEILASGWLDYTVQDGPFKGLGFGAGVRYVGFSYADNENTLKVPAATVFDAGIRYTRDNFTVALNVNNLFDNEYVSACDTQFTCNYGAGRVATLKAGYKW
;
A
#
# COMPACT_ATOMS: atom_id res chain seq x y z
N MET A 1 -4.84 17.04 38.12
CA MET A 1 -3.73 16.73 39.04
C MET A 1 -2.57 16.29 38.17
N ASN A 2 -1.53 17.10 38.08
CA ASN A 2 -0.39 16.90 37.18
C ASN A 2 0.43 15.66 37.57
N ARG A 3 0.49 14.64 36.73
CA ARG A 3 1.54 13.63 36.78
C ARG A 3 2.49 13.84 35.59
N ARG A 4 3.64 14.41 35.87
CA ARG A 4 4.80 14.41 34.99
C ARG A 4 5.37 12.98 34.99
N TYR A 5 5.25 12.27 33.87
CA TYR A 5 6.04 11.08 33.62
C TYR A 5 7.40 11.51 33.06
N VAL A 6 8.42 11.33 33.89
CA VAL A 6 9.81 11.40 33.45
C VAL A 6 10.10 10.04 32.77
N LEU A 7 10.19 10.05 31.45
CA LEU A 7 10.73 8.91 30.71
C LEU A 7 12.22 8.79 31.03
N SER A 8 12.60 7.78 31.81
CA SER A 8 13.98 7.31 31.86
C SER A 8 14.20 6.42 30.63
N MET A 9 14.58 7.01 29.51
CA MET A 9 15.13 6.29 28.37
C MET A 9 16.51 5.75 28.75
N GLY A 10 16.56 4.47 29.10
CA GLY A 10 17.78 3.68 29.07
C GLY A 10 18.10 3.31 27.62
N VAL A 11 18.59 4.26 26.84
CA VAL A 11 19.14 3.98 25.52
C VAL A 11 20.51 3.36 25.72
N SER A 12 20.58 2.03 25.62
CA SER A 12 21.86 1.35 25.42
C SER A 12 22.35 1.66 23.99
N LEU A 13 23.10 2.74 23.89
CA LEU A 13 23.92 3.05 22.71
C LEU A 13 24.99 1.94 22.61
N VAL A 14 24.78 0.99 21.70
CA VAL A 14 25.89 0.18 21.20
C VAL A 14 26.71 1.12 20.31
N SER A 15 27.70 1.75 20.92
CA SER A 15 28.68 2.57 20.22
C SER A 15 29.55 1.63 19.38
N LEU A 16 29.37 1.67 18.08
CA LEU A 16 30.31 1.10 17.12
C LEU A 16 31.55 2.01 17.11
N ALA A 17 32.53 1.67 17.92
CA ALA A 17 33.83 2.35 17.93
C ALA A 17 34.55 2.01 16.61
N VAL A 18 34.63 2.97 15.71
CA VAL A 18 35.52 2.93 14.54
C VAL A 18 36.93 3.23 15.07
N MET A 19 37.75 2.17 15.23
CA MET A 19 39.18 2.33 15.41
C MET A 19 39.82 2.76 14.09
N VAL A 20 40.21 4.01 14.02
CA VAL A 20 41.16 4.49 13.02
C VAL A 20 42.56 4.02 13.42
N ALA A 21 43.05 2.98 12.79
CA ALA A 21 44.45 2.60 12.86
C ALA A 21 45.20 3.30 11.72
N SER A 22 45.95 4.31 12.07
CA SER A 22 47.01 4.89 11.23
C SER A 22 48.21 3.93 11.18
N SER A 23 48.54 3.41 10.03
CA SER A 23 49.82 2.74 9.80
C SER A 23 50.58 3.39 8.63
N SER A 24 51.74 3.79 8.99
CA SER A 24 52.81 4.41 8.22
C SER A 24 53.34 3.52 7.07
N GLN A 25 53.75 4.22 6.02
CA GLN A 25 54.41 3.72 4.82
C GLN A 25 55.66 2.92 5.10
N SER A 26 55.88 1.89 4.28
CA SER A 26 57.23 1.48 3.89
C SER A 26 57.23 0.99 2.42
N LEU A 27 58.13 1.61 1.65
CA LEU A 27 58.46 1.33 0.27
C LEU A 27 59.19 0.02 0.12
N ALA A 28 58.79 -0.83 -0.85
CA ALA A 28 59.75 -1.71 -1.56
C ALA A 28 59.21 -2.03 -2.93
N GLN A 29 60.02 -1.68 -3.93
CA GLN A 29 59.90 -2.05 -5.34
C GLN A 29 60.16 -3.54 -5.55
N THR A 30 59.46 -4.18 -6.50
CA THR A 30 60.02 -4.89 -7.67
C THR A 30 58.95 -5.49 -8.55
N GLN A 31 59.01 -5.25 -9.85
CA GLN A 31 58.31 -5.91 -10.96
C GLN A 31 58.95 -7.29 -11.28
N PRO A 32 58.40 -8.18 -12.20
CA PRO A 32 57.30 -7.98 -13.16
C PRO A 32 56.41 -9.23 -13.44
N ALA A 33 55.31 -8.96 -14.16
CA ALA A 33 54.66 -9.75 -15.22
C ALA A 33 53.93 -11.06 -14.90
N SER A 34 52.62 -10.98 -14.97
CA SER A 34 51.80 -11.89 -15.81
C SER A 34 50.38 -11.31 -15.91
N GLY A 35 49.80 -11.34 -17.10
CA GLY A 35 48.62 -10.65 -17.52
C GLY A 35 47.42 -10.79 -16.59
N GLU A 36 47.08 -9.73 -15.89
CA GLU A 36 45.77 -9.48 -15.37
C GLU A 36 44.91 -9.00 -16.52
N ILE A 37 43.87 -9.78 -16.85
CA ILE A 37 42.74 -9.29 -17.57
C ILE A 37 42.08 -8.30 -16.59
N ALA A 38 42.37 -7.01 -16.76
CA ALA A 38 41.59 -5.96 -16.15
C ALA A 38 40.18 -6.12 -16.71
N LEU A 39 39.27 -6.67 -15.91
CA LEU A 39 37.86 -6.50 -16.12
C LEU A 39 37.63 -4.98 -16.03
N GLU A 40 37.38 -4.35 -17.17
CA GLU A 40 36.84 -3.01 -17.20
C GLU A 40 35.65 -2.99 -16.23
N THR A 41 35.68 -2.07 -15.28
CA THR A 41 34.54 -1.73 -14.49
C THR A 41 33.46 -1.34 -15.50
N VAL A 42 32.53 -2.25 -15.80
CA VAL A 42 31.37 -1.95 -16.59
C VAL A 42 30.53 -1.03 -15.72
N THR A 43 30.86 0.24 -15.80
CA THR A 43 29.90 1.29 -15.43
C THR A 43 28.85 1.19 -16.52
N VAL A 44 27.79 0.41 -16.25
CA VAL A 44 26.58 0.43 -17.05
C VAL A 44 25.89 1.76 -16.74
N GLU A 45 26.39 2.84 -17.36
CA GLU A 45 25.60 4.02 -17.67
C GLU A 45 24.67 3.67 -18.85
N GLY A 46 23.90 2.61 -18.71
CA GLY A 46 22.81 2.26 -19.60
C GLY A 46 21.51 2.66 -18.92
N GLN A 47 20.81 3.67 -19.41
CA GLN A 47 19.36 3.96 -19.29
C GLN A 47 18.57 3.36 -18.10
N GLY A 48 19.20 2.98 -17.01
CA GLY A 48 18.60 2.39 -15.83
C GLY A 48 18.45 3.46 -14.76
N GLY A 49 17.24 4.00 -14.59
CA GLY A 49 16.90 4.85 -13.46
C GLY A 49 17.15 4.11 -12.13
N SER A 50 17.36 4.87 -11.05
CA SER A 50 17.47 4.33 -9.68
C SER A 50 16.20 3.53 -9.31
N ALA A 51 16.36 2.45 -8.55
CA ALA A 51 15.24 1.64 -8.04
C ALA A 51 14.24 2.41 -7.16
N THR A 52 14.59 3.61 -6.73
CA THR A 52 13.73 4.50 -5.92
C THR A 52 13.45 5.85 -6.62
N GLY A 53 14.01 6.06 -7.81
CA GLY A 53 13.84 7.28 -8.60
C GLY A 53 12.61 7.25 -9.50
N PRO A 54 12.44 8.31 -10.32
CA PRO A 54 11.32 8.40 -11.25
C PRO A 54 11.36 7.29 -12.32
N VAL A 55 10.17 6.89 -12.76
CA VAL A 55 9.96 6.02 -13.92
C VAL A 55 9.74 6.92 -15.13
N ASN A 56 10.47 6.68 -16.22
CA ASN A 56 10.27 7.39 -17.47
C ASN A 56 9.11 6.76 -18.26
N GLY A 57 8.04 7.51 -18.50
CA GLY A 57 6.80 6.95 -19.04
C GLY A 57 6.15 5.99 -18.06
N TYR A 58 5.70 4.83 -18.58
CA TYR A 58 4.99 3.82 -17.79
C TYR A 58 5.81 2.55 -17.52
N VAL A 59 6.98 2.39 -18.16
CA VAL A 59 7.77 1.15 -18.08
C VAL A 59 8.87 1.25 -17.03
N PRO A 60 8.74 0.57 -15.89
CA PRO A 60 9.75 0.56 -14.85
C PRO A 60 10.87 -0.42 -15.21
N ASN A 61 12.09 -0.08 -14.81
CA ASN A 61 13.27 -0.94 -15.08
C ASN A 61 13.72 -1.69 -13.82
N ARG A 62 13.67 -1.05 -12.67
CA ARG A 62 14.29 -1.55 -11.43
C ARG A 62 13.40 -1.27 -10.23
N THR A 63 13.55 -2.09 -9.19
CA THR A 63 12.88 -1.94 -7.90
C THR A 63 13.73 -2.50 -6.77
N THR A 64 13.55 -2.00 -5.55
CA THR A 64 14.04 -2.63 -4.32
C THR A 64 13.00 -3.51 -3.66
N THR A 65 11.72 -3.39 -4.01
CA THR A 65 10.61 -4.03 -3.27
C THR A 65 10.65 -5.56 -3.35
N GLY A 66 11.11 -6.12 -4.47
CA GLY A 66 11.17 -7.59 -4.62
C GLY A 66 12.40 -8.26 -4.04
N SER A 67 13.42 -7.47 -3.61
CA SER A 67 14.73 -8.02 -3.22
C SER A 67 15.46 -7.24 -2.12
N LYS A 68 14.99 -6.05 -1.75
CA LYS A 68 15.71 -5.06 -0.89
C LYS A 68 17.09 -4.65 -1.44
N THR A 69 17.43 -5.06 -2.66
CA THR A 69 18.60 -4.64 -3.44
C THR A 69 18.13 -3.94 -4.69
N ASP A 70 18.96 -3.09 -5.29
CA ASP A 70 18.64 -2.48 -6.58
C ASP A 70 18.70 -3.54 -7.68
N THR A 71 17.53 -4.07 -8.09
CA THR A 71 17.41 -5.23 -8.96
C THR A 71 16.53 -4.92 -10.17
N PRO A 72 16.93 -5.31 -11.39
CA PRO A 72 16.05 -5.30 -12.56
C PRO A 72 14.76 -6.10 -12.28
N ILE A 73 13.61 -5.59 -12.71
CA ILE A 73 12.33 -6.23 -12.40
C ILE A 73 12.25 -7.63 -13.00
N GLU A 74 12.80 -7.83 -14.18
CA GLU A 74 12.85 -9.13 -14.87
C GLU A 74 13.62 -10.21 -14.11
N GLU A 75 14.56 -9.83 -13.23
CA GLU A 75 15.37 -10.76 -12.44
C GLU A 75 14.70 -11.22 -11.14
N ILE A 76 13.60 -10.60 -10.75
CA ILE A 76 12.89 -10.93 -9.51
C ILE A 76 11.95 -12.11 -9.80
N PRO A 77 12.12 -13.29 -9.17
CA PRO A 77 11.29 -14.46 -9.41
C PRO A 77 9.94 -14.37 -8.62
N GLN A 78 9.23 -13.27 -8.79
CA GLN A 78 7.94 -12.98 -8.19
C GLN A 78 7.26 -11.85 -8.97
N SER A 79 5.95 -11.83 -9.02
CA SER A 79 5.19 -10.78 -9.69
C SER A 79 5.31 -9.45 -8.93
N VAL A 80 5.79 -8.42 -9.63
CA VAL A 80 5.95 -7.05 -9.10
C VAL A 80 5.36 -6.07 -10.10
N SER A 81 4.55 -5.13 -9.62
CA SER A 81 4.04 -4.00 -10.39
C SER A 81 4.62 -2.69 -9.84
N VAL A 82 4.88 -1.73 -10.71
CA VAL A 82 5.36 -0.40 -10.34
C VAL A 82 4.53 0.65 -11.06
N ILE A 83 3.92 1.53 -10.29
CA ILE A 83 3.13 2.68 -10.75
C ILE A 83 4.01 3.92 -10.58
N GLY A 84 4.49 4.50 -11.67
CA GLY A 84 5.37 5.65 -11.67
C GLY A 84 4.64 6.99 -11.46
N ARG A 85 5.41 8.04 -11.18
CA ARG A 85 4.87 9.39 -10.95
C ARG A 85 4.04 9.89 -12.15
N GLU A 86 4.52 9.66 -13.38
CA GLU A 86 3.84 10.08 -14.59
C GLU A 86 2.47 9.41 -14.74
N GLU A 87 2.37 8.12 -14.43
CA GLU A 87 1.12 7.38 -14.43
C GLU A 87 0.11 7.91 -13.40
N ILE A 88 0.58 8.21 -12.17
CA ILE A 88 -0.24 8.82 -11.12
C ILE A 88 -0.77 10.19 -11.55
N GLU A 89 0.05 10.99 -12.24
CA GLU A 89 -0.30 12.34 -12.71
C GLU A 89 -1.23 12.34 -13.92
N ASP A 90 -1.01 11.45 -14.88
CA ASP A 90 -1.85 11.32 -16.08
C ASP A 90 -3.28 10.90 -15.74
N ARG A 91 -3.44 10.07 -14.70
CA ARG A 91 -4.73 9.63 -14.17
C ARG A 91 -5.28 10.51 -13.05
N GLN A 92 -4.48 11.47 -12.55
CA GLN A 92 -4.79 12.37 -11.42
C GLN A 92 -5.29 11.63 -10.16
N ALA A 93 -4.66 10.51 -9.81
CA ALA A 93 -5.01 9.78 -8.61
C ALA A 93 -4.78 10.63 -7.34
N GLN A 94 -5.81 10.79 -6.51
CA GLN A 94 -5.80 11.58 -5.28
C GLN A 94 -5.60 10.71 -4.04
N LYS A 95 -5.77 9.39 -4.16
CA LYS A 95 -5.58 8.38 -3.12
C LYS A 95 -4.69 7.25 -3.63
N VAL A 96 -4.04 6.53 -2.70
CA VAL A 96 -3.20 5.37 -3.08
C VAL A 96 -4.06 4.27 -3.72
N ASP A 97 -5.21 3.97 -3.18
CA ASP A 97 -6.13 2.98 -3.75
C ASP A 97 -6.65 3.37 -5.14
N GLU A 98 -6.76 4.67 -5.46
CA GLU A 98 -7.06 5.14 -6.82
C GLU A 98 -5.90 4.87 -7.79
N ALA A 99 -4.67 5.06 -7.35
CA ALA A 99 -3.49 4.76 -8.17
C ALA A 99 -3.39 3.26 -8.51
N LEU A 100 -3.87 2.38 -7.63
CA LEU A 100 -3.84 0.93 -7.79
C LEU A 100 -4.90 0.36 -8.75
N ARG A 101 -5.90 1.13 -9.18
CA ARG A 101 -7.06 0.65 -9.97
C ARG A 101 -6.73 -0.03 -11.31
N TYR A 102 -5.53 0.16 -11.85
CA TYR A 102 -5.08 -0.41 -13.13
C TYR A 102 -3.97 -1.46 -12.97
N THR A 103 -3.83 -2.04 -11.78
CA THR A 103 -2.80 -3.02 -11.43
C THR A 103 -3.39 -4.43 -11.40
N ALA A 104 -2.77 -5.38 -12.09
CA ALA A 104 -3.19 -6.78 -12.06
C ALA A 104 -3.04 -7.37 -10.65
N GLY A 105 -3.96 -8.26 -10.25
CA GLY A 105 -3.96 -8.90 -8.93
C GLY A 105 -4.45 -8.02 -7.78
N VAL A 106 -4.82 -6.75 -8.05
CA VAL A 106 -5.25 -5.80 -7.02
C VAL A 106 -6.71 -5.41 -7.22
N PHE A 107 -7.54 -5.67 -6.22
CA PHE A 107 -8.89 -5.13 -6.13
C PHE A 107 -8.87 -3.88 -5.25
N ALA A 108 -8.84 -2.71 -5.88
CA ALA A 108 -8.80 -1.41 -5.23
C ALA A 108 -10.21 -0.91 -4.91
N GLN A 109 -10.39 -0.26 -3.78
CA GLN A 109 -11.64 0.33 -3.31
C GLN A 109 -12.81 -0.67 -3.19
N PRO A 110 -12.61 -1.82 -2.53
CA PRO A 110 -13.69 -2.78 -2.30
C PRO A 110 -14.87 -2.12 -1.54
N TYR A 111 -14.57 -1.22 -0.62
CA TYR A 111 -15.57 -0.51 0.18
C TYR A 111 -15.94 0.88 -0.40
N GLY A 112 -15.75 1.04 -1.71
CA GLY A 112 -16.12 2.26 -2.43
C GLY A 112 -15.21 3.45 -2.15
N LEU A 113 -15.79 4.64 -2.20
CA LEU A 113 -15.09 5.90 -1.99
C LEU A 113 -15.07 6.22 -0.49
N ASP A 114 -14.09 5.69 0.21
CA ASP A 114 -13.84 5.98 1.62
C ASP A 114 -12.96 7.23 1.74
N SER A 115 -13.33 8.18 2.61
CA SER A 115 -12.60 9.43 2.78
C SER A 115 -11.35 9.27 3.64
N ASP A 116 -11.26 8.31 4.52
CA ASP A 116 -10.25 8.26 5.57
C ASP A 116 -9.21 7.13 5.42
N THR A 117 -9.51 6.08 4.64
CA THR A 117 -8.67 4.89 4.52
C THR A 117 -8.51 4.45 3.06
N ASP A 118 -7.33 3.92 2.72
CA ASP A 118 -7.04 3.26 1.46
C ASP A 118 -7.29 1.76 1.61
N TRP A 119 -8.28 1.22 0.89
CA TRP A 119 -8.66 -0.17 0.94
C TRP A 119 -8.29 -0.92 -0.34
N PHE A 120 -7.60 -2.04 -0.22
CA PHE A 120 -7.27 -2.89 -1.35
C PHE A 120 -6.99 -4.34 -0.93
N PHE A 121 -7.34 -5.25 -1.83
CA PHE A 121 -7.04 -6.68 -1.74
C PHE A 121 -6.01 -7.05 -2.78
N ILE A 122 -5.07 -7.93 -2.44
CA ILE A 122 -4.11 -8.50 -3.36
C ILE A 122 -4.33 -10.02 -3.43
N ARG A 123 -4.56 -10.55 -4.64
CA ARG A 123 -4.88 -11.97 -4.87
C ARG A 123 -6.05 -12.48 -4.02
N GLY A 124 -7.01 -11.61 -3.71
CA GLY A 124 -8.19 -11.91 -2.91
C GLY A 124 -8.02 -11.80 -1.40
N PHE A 125 -6.85 -11.40 -0.90
CA PHE A 125 -6.59 -11.18 0.53
C PHE A 125 -6.43 -9.69 0.84
N ASP A 126 -7.02 -9.25 1.95
CA ASP A 126 -6.83 -7.88 2.43
C ASP A 126 -5.35 -7.57 2.65
N ALA A 127 -4.91 -6.46 2.11
CA ALA A 127 -3.56 -5.94 2.27
C ALA A 127 -3.52 -4.49 2.79
N GLY A 128 -4.66 -3.88 3.06
CA GLY A 128 -4.77 -2.51 3.56
C GLY A 128 -4.23 -2.33 4.97
N GLN A 129 -4.28 -3.36 5.82
CA GLN A 129 -3.88 -3.26 7.23
C GLN A 129 -2.40 -3.59 7.48
N THR A 130 -1.96 -4.76 7.04
CA THR A 130 -0.60 -5.26 7.33
C THR A 130 0.30 -5.33 6.10
N GLY A 131 -0.22 -4.96 4.93
CA GLY A 131 0.49 -4.96 3.66
C GLY A 131 1.01 -3.59 3.20
N VAL A 132 0.85 -2.51 3.97
CA VAL A 132 1.31 -1.17 3.57
C VAL A 132 2.70 -0.89 4.11
N PHE A 133 3.59 -0.48 3.22
CA PHE A 133 4.99 -0.10 3.53
C PHE A 133 5.28 1.28 2.96
N LEU A 134 6.16 2.02 3.62
CA LEU A 134 6.71 3.27 3.12
C LEU A 134 8.24 3.17 3.16
N ASN A 135 8.89 3.30 1.99
CA ASN A 135 10.35 3.21 1.86
C ASN A 135 10.90 1.89 2.44
N ASN A 136 10.26 0.76 2.12
CA ASN A 136 10.58 -0.59 2.59
C ASN A 136 10.42 -0.85 4.11
N LEU A 137 9.87 0.10 4.86
CA LEU A 137 9.55 -0.05 6.28
C LEU A 137 8.02 -0.12 6.47
N PRO A 138 7.49 -1.01 7.34
CA PRO A 138 6.05 -1.22 7.47
C PRO A 138 5.34 0.01 8.05
N LEU A 139 4.14 0.28 7.55
CA LEU A 139 3.13 1.13 8.15
C LEU A 139 2.02 0.24 8.70
N TYR A 140 2.28 -0.39 9.83
CA TYR A 140 1.34 -1.34 10.42
C TYR A 140 0.09 -0.63 10.91
N GLN A 141 -1.06 -1.21 10.60
CA GLN A 141 -2.36 -0.74 11.07
C GLN A 141 -3.03 -1.82 11.93
N TYR A 142 -3.55 -1.41 13.08
CA TYR A 142 -4.41 -2.21 13.93
C TYR A 142 -5.57 -1.36 14.43
N GLY A 143 -6.77 -1.90 14.43
CA GLY A 143 -7.99 -1.14 14.75
C GLY A 143 -8.10 0.10 13.86
N PHE A 144 -8.35 1.27 14.47
CA PHE A 144 -8.48 2.56 13.77
C PHE A 144 -7.16 3.35 13.73
N GLY A 145 -6.04 2.75 14.11
CA GLY A 145 -4.72 3.36 14.21
C GLY A 145 -3.89 3.27 12.93
N GLY A 146 -4.47 3.54 11.77
CA GLY A 146 -3.78 3.50 10.49
C GLY A 146 -3.10 4.81 10.09
N PHE A 147 -2.20 4.73 9.11
CA PHE A 147 -1.53 5.87 8.50
C PHE A 147 -2.11 6.13 7.11
N TYR A 148 -2.25 7.39 6.74
CA TYR A 148 -2.66 7.81 5.41
C TYR A 148 -1.49 8.53 4.72
N ILE A 149 -1.23 8.19 3.45
CA ILE A 149 -0.15 8.81 2.67
C ILE A 149 -0.74 9.44 1.40
N ASP A 150 -0.66 10.76 1.27
CA ASP A 150 -1.11 11.45 0.06
C ASP A 150 -0.18 11.10 -1.13
N PRO A 151 -0.71 10.63 -2.28
CA PRO A 151 0.11 10.28 -3.44
C PRO A 151 0.96 11.42 -3.99
N PHE A 152 0.65 12.68 -3.66
CA PHE A 152 1.45 13.82 -4.10
C PHE A 152 2.89 13.80 -3.54
N VAL A 153 3.10 13.24 -2.34
CA VAL A 153 4.43 13.13 -1.73
C VAL A 153 5.20 11.89 -2.18
N LEU A 154 4.60 11.03 -3.03
CA LEU A 154 5.21 9.81 -3.53
C LEU A 154 5.84 10.00 -4.91
N GLU A 155 6.96 9.32 -5.14
CA GLU A 155 7.60 9.18 -6.44
C GLU A 155 6.99 8.01 -7.23
N ARG A 156 6.69 6.91 -6.54
CA ARG A 156 6.12 5.69 -7.14
C ARG A 156 5.44 4.82 -6.09
N ILE A 157 4.59 3.92 -6.54
CA ILE A 157 3.91 2.92 -5.73
C ILE A 157 4.27 1.56 -6.31
N GLU A 158 4.70 0.63 -5.47
CA GLU A 158 5.15 -0.70 -5.89
C GLU A 158 4.33 -1.78 -5.21
N VAL A 159 3.92 -2.79 -5.96
CA VAL A 159 3.13 -3.92 -5.44
C VAL A 159 3.91 -5.20 -5.62
N LEU A 160 4.28 -5.85 -4.53
CA LEU A 160 4.83 -7.20 -4.53
C LEU A 160 3.71 -8.18 -4.20
N LYS A 161 3.37 -9.06 -5.15
CA LYS A 161 2.21 -9.95 -5.06
C LYS A 161 2.58 -11.30 -4.46
N GLY A 162 1.78 -11.77 -3.50
CA GLY A 162 2.04 -13.00 -2.74
C GLY A 162 2.98 -12.81 -1.55
N PRO A 163 3.37 -13.89 -0.87
CA PRO A 163 4.14 -13.89 0.36
C PRO A 163 5.44 -13.10 0.29
N SER A 164 5.65 -12.16 1.22
CA SER A 164 6.79 -11.24 1.25
C SER A 164 7.60 -11.28 2.55
N ALA A 165 7.18 -12.08 3.54
CA ALA A 165 7.80 -12.08 4.86
C ALA A 165 9.28 -12.48 4.87
N ALA A 166 9.75 -13.23 3.88
CA ALA A 166 11.18 -13.59 3.75
C ALA A 166 12.12 -12.36 3.68
N LEU A 167 11.60 -11.19 3.28
CA LEU A 167 12.33 -9.92 3.25
C LEU A 167 11.82 -8.92 4.28
N TYR A 168 10.51 -8.91 4.51
CA TYR A 168 9.83 -7.84 5.24
C TYR A 168 9.36 -8.25 6.63
N GLY A 169 9.42 -9.55 6.98
CA GLY A 169 8.81 -10.10 8.20
C GLY A 169 7.29 -10.13 8.09
N GLY A 170 6.61 -10.22 9.22
CA GLY A 170 5.15 -10.31 9.24
C GLY A 170 4.45 -9.26 8.38
N SER A 171 3.62 -9.72 7.46
CA SER A 171 2.91 -8.89 6.47
C SER A 171 1.73 -9.64 5.87
N SER A 172 0.83 -8.95 5.17
CA SER A 172 -0.30 -9.58 4.47
C SER A 172 0.16 -10.75 3.58
N ILE A 173 -0.58 -11.85 3.66
CA ILE A 173 -0.31 -13.05 2.88
C ILE A 173 -0.51 -12.82 1.37
N GLY A 174 -1.46 -11.95 1.01
CA GLY A 174 -1.73 -11.59 -0.39
C GLY A 174 -0.63 -10.81 -1.07
N GLY A 175 0.18 -10.06 -0.30
CA GLY A 175 1.25 -9.22 -0.80
C GLY A 175 1.38 -7.89 -0.07
N ILE A 176 2.27 -7.03 -0.56
CA ILE A 176 2.51 -5.69 0.00
C ILE A 176 2.45 -4.60 -1.06
N VAL A 177 2.06 -3.41 -0.62
CA VAL A 177 2.19 -2.15 -1.35
C VAL A 177 3.26 -1.30 -0.68
N ASN A 178 4.36 -1.08 -1.38
CA ASN A 178 5.46 -0.24 -0.93
C ASN A 178 5.36 1.14 -1.56
N LEU A 179 5.15 2.15 -0.76
CA LEU A 179 5.06 3.54 -1.14
C LEU A 179 6.48 4.13 -1.12
N VAL A 180 6.91 4.73 -2.22
CA VAL A 180 8.26 5.30 -2.34
C VAL A 180 8.15 6.81 -2.34
N SER A 181 8.70 7.44 -1.30
CA SER A 181 8.67 8.90 -1.12
C SER A 181 9.46 9.61 -2.21
N LYS A 182 9.09 10.83 -2.55
CA LYS A 182 9.92 11.76 -3.33
C LYS A 182 11.20 12.08 -2.56
N ARG A 183 12.35 11.93 -3.22
CA ARG A 183 13.68 12.19 -2.66
C ARG A 183 14.28 13.50 -3.18
N PRO A 184 15.24 14.10 -2.45
CA PRO A 184 15.98 15.27 -2.89
C PRO A 184 16.56 15.13 -4.29
N VAL A 185 16.58 16.23 -5.02
CA VAL A 185 17.13 16.34 -6.37
C VAL A 185 18.27 17.35 -6.38
N THR A 186 19.22 17.20 -7.28
CA THR A 186 20.34 18.13 -7.41
C THR A 186 20.08 19.25 -8.40
N GLU A 187 19.21 19.00 -9.39
CA GLU A 187 18.80 20.02 -10.35
C GLU A 187 17.64 20.86 -9.77
N PRO A 188 17.58 22.17 -10.09
CA PRO A 188 16.50 23.03 -9.60
C PRO A 188 15.13 22.51 -10.02
N LEU A 189 14.30 22.21 -9.04
CA LEU A 189 12.89 21.83 -9.20
C LEU A 189 12.02 22.91 -8.55
N ARG A 190 11.10 23.47 -9.32
CA ARG A 190 10.12 24.44 -8.85
C ARG A 190 8.81 24.17 -9.53
N TYR A 191 7.88 23.60 -8.81
CA TYR A 191 6.59 23.25 -9.32
C TYR A 191 5.49 23.66 -8.35
N VAL A 192 4.40 24.20 -8.89
CA VAL A 192 3.16 24.47 -8.17
C VAL A 192 1.98 23.99 -8.98
N GLU A 193 0.95 23.51 -8.32
CA GLU A 193 -0.32 23.17 -8.97
C GLU A 193 -1.51 23.51 -8.08
N THR A 194 -2.65 23.69 -8.73
CA THR A 194 -3.96 23.81 -8.09
C THR A 194 -4.99 23.05 -8.90
N GLY A 195 -6.01 22.58 -8.24
CA GLY A 195 -7.13 21.90 -8.91
C GLY A 195 -8.41 22.01 -8.13
N VAL A 196 -9.50 21.65 -8.79
CA VAL A 196 -10.84 21.57 -8.21
C VAL A 196 -11.61 20.45 -8.88
N ASN A 197 -12.36 19.70 -8.10
CA ASN A 197 -13.23 18.65 -8.64
C ASN A 197 -14.71 19.09 -8.71
N SER A 198 -15.52 18.27 -9.37
CA SER A 198 -16.94 18.53 -9.59
C SER A 198 -17.80 18.53 -8.32
N TRP A 199 -17.25 18.08 -7.18
CA TRP A 199 -17.92 18.11 -5.87
C TRP A 199 -17.61 19.39 -5.08
N GLY A 200 -16.72 20.27 -5.64
CA GLY A 200 -16.32 21.51 -4.99
C GLY A 200 -15.14 21.35 -4.04
N ASN A 201 -14.45 20.19 -4.06
CA ASN A 201 -13.19 20.02 -3.35
C ASN A 201 -12.06 20.62 -4.18
N GLY A 202 -11.33 21.57 -3.59
CA GLY A 202 -10.20 22.24 -4.21
C GLY A 202 -8.89 21.91 -3.52
N TYR A 203 -7.77 22.02 -4.25
CA TYR A 203 -6.45 21.86 -3.66
C TYR A 203 -5.41 22.79 -4.25
N ALA A 204 -4.34 23.00 -3.47
CA ALA A 204 -3.11 23.64 -3.92
C ALA A 204 -1.91 22.82 -3.43
N ALA A 205 -0.90 22.65 -4.28
CA ALA A 205 0.27 21.86 -3.99
C ALA A 205 1.54 22.47 -4.56
N PHE A 206 2.69 22.12 -3.97
CA PHE A 206 4.00 22.55 -4.42
C PHE A 206 5.04 21.44 -4.27
N ASP A 207 6.08 21.52 -5.12
CA ASP A 207 7.22 20.59 -5.11
C ASP A 207 8.48 21.38 -5.47
N PHE A 208 9.32 21.66 -4.47
CA PHE A 208 10.54 22.43 -4.61
C PHE A 208 11.76 21.59 -4.25
N GLY A 209 12.84 21.71 -5.01
CA GLY A 209 14.06 20.97 -4.76
C GLY A 209 15.27 21.55 -5.47
N GLY A 210 16.44 21.05 -5.12
CA GLY A 210 17.70 21.42 -5.75
C GLY A 210 18.90 21.22 -4.82
N ALA A 211 20.10 21.42 -5.38
CA ALA A 211 21.32 21.46 -4.60
C ALA A 211 21.38 22.73 -3.73
N LEU A 212 21.89 22.60 -2.50
CA LEU A 212 22.12 23.72 -1.57
C LEU A 212 23.50 24.30 -1.70
N ASP A 213 24.44 23.60 -2.31
CA ASP A 213 25.82 24.01 -2.54
C ASP A 213 26.27 23.73 -3.98
N LYS A 214 27.40 24.31 -4.39
CA LYS A 214 27.94 24.20 -5.75
C LYS A 214 28.45 22.78 -6.08
N ASP A 215 28.91 22.06 -5.07
CA ASP A 215 29.50 20.73 -5.20
C ASP A 215 28.40 19.64 -5.13
N LYS A 216 27.12 20.05 -4.98
CA LYS A 216 25.95 19.16 -4.89
C LYS A 216 26.07 18.11 -3.77
N ILE A 217 26.83 18.44 -2.71
CA ILE A 217 26.96 17.59 -1.52
C ILE A 217 25.66 17.57 -0.73
N TRP A 218 25.00 18.72 -0.64
CA TRP A 218 23.69 18.85 0.00
C TRP A 218 22.61 19.11 -1.03
N SER A 219 21.53 18.35 -0.96
CA SER A 219 20.31 18.60 -1.74
C SER A 219 19.09 18.54 -0.86
N TYR A 220 18.00 19.14 -1.32
CA TYR A 220 16.74 19.16 -0.62
C TYR A 220 15.57 18.91 -1.55
N ARG A 221 14.46 18.49 -0.98
CA ARG A 221 13.14 18.51 -1.60
C ARG A 221 12.10 18.87 -0.54
N LEU A 222 11.18 19.74 -0.88
CA LEU A 222 10.07 20.13 -0.04
C LEU A 222 8.79 20.00 -0.84
N THR A 223 7.96 19.05 -0.47
CA THR A 223 6.63 18.85 -1.07
C THR A 223 5.55 19.20 -0.07
N GLY A 224 4.44 19.73 -0.56
CA GLY A 224 3.28 20.01 0.27
C GLY A 224 2.01 20.11 -0.55
N LYS A 225 0.88 19.75 0.07
CA LYS A 225 -0.44 19.87 -0.51
C LYS A 225 -1.44 20.19 0.59
N VAL A 226 -2.40 21.04 0.27
CA VAL A 226 -3.58 21.30 1.06
C VAL A 226 -4.80 21.12 0.17
N SER A 227 -5.82 20.47 0.68
CA SER A 227 -7.11 20.29 -0.01
C SER A 227 -8.27 20.42 0.95
N GLY A 228 -9.45 20.76 0.41
CA GLY A 228 -10.66 20.79 1.21
C GLY A 228 -11.87 21.18 0.37
N GLY A 229 -13.05 20.86 0.91
CA GLY A 229 -14.34 21.13 0.30
C GLY A 229 -15.28 19.93 0.31
N GLY A 230 -16.28 19.97 -0.58
CA GLY A 230 -17.31 18.96 -0.65
C GLY A 230 -16.87 17.59 -1.14
N TRP A 231 -17.71 16.62 -0.89
CA TRP A 231 -17.50 15.22 -1.26
C TRP A 231 -18.70 14.70 -2.10
N GLU A 232 -18.64 13.47 -2.63
CA GLU A 232 -19.79 12.88 -3.33
C GLU A 232 -21.00 12.72 -2.42
N THR A 233 -20.78 12.30 -1.17
CA THR A 233 -21.79 12.23 -0.12
C THR A 233 -22.24 13.64 0.22
N GLU A 234 -23.57 13.90 0.20
CA GLU A 234 -24.14 15.20 0.55
C GLU A 234 -23.75 15.62 1.97
N ILE A 235 -23.58 16.92 2.19
CA ILE A 235 -23.18 17.49 3.49
C ILE A 235 -21.71 17.21 3.84
N ALA A 236 -21.14 16.06 3.44
CA ALA A 236 -19.78 15.71 3.83
C ALA A 236 -18.75 16.69 3.24
N GLU A 237 -17.87 17.13 4.11
CA GLU A 237 -16.73 17.99 3.77
C GLU A 237 -15.44 17.37 4.30
N ASP A 238 -14.33 17.71 3.68
CA ASP A 238 -13.01 17.31 4.15
C ASP A 238 -12.03 18.49 4.16
N PHE A 239 -11.02 18.38 5.00
CA PHE A 239 -9.83 19.21 4.98
C PHE A 239 -8.60 18.32 5.21
N ARG A 240 -7.60 18.44 4.34
CA ARG A 240 -6.33 17.69 4.43
C ARG A 240 -5.17 18.61 4.15
N GLY A 241 -4.11 18.43 4.92
CA GLY A 241 -2.85 19.10 4.67
C GLY A 241 -1.68 18.16 4.90
N VAL A 242 -0.71 18.16 3.99
CA VAL A 242 0.55 17.41 4.13
C VAL A 242 1.73 18.29 3.78
N ILE A 243 2.82 18.16 4.53
CA ILE A 243 4.13 18.73 4.23
C ILE A 243 5.20 17.66 4.44
N ALA A 244 6.10 17.51 3.48
CA ALA A 244 7.13 16.47 3.49
C ALA A 244 8.51 17.08 3.08
N PRO A 245 9.31 17.54 4.03
CA PRO A 245 10.69 17.96 3.80
C PRO A 245 11.61 16.72 3.71
N ALA A 246 12.59 16.80 2.80
CA ALA A 246 13.65 15.81 2.64
C ALA A 246 14.99 16.47 2.38
N PHE A 247 16.08 15.90 2.93
CA PHE A 247 17.44 16.36 2.75
C PHE A 247 18.37 15.19 2.48
N THR A 248 19.27 15.33 1.51
CA THR A 248 20.33 14.35 1.23
C THR A 248 21.68 14.99 1.44
N PHE A 249 22.55 14.28 2.14
CA PHE A 249 23.98 14.56 2.31
C PHE A 249 24.78 13.47 1.59
N ARG A 250 25.52 13.87 0.53
CA ARG A 250 26.36 12.97 -0.28
C ARG A 250 27.77 13.55 -0.39
N PRO A 251 28.62 13.35 0.63
CA PRO A 251 29.97 13.90 0.66
C PRO A 251 30.92 13.31 -0.37
N ASN A 252 30.62 12.11 -0.85
CA ASN A 252 31.35 11.39 -1.89
C ASN A 252 30.46 10.36 -2.57
N ALA A 253 30.94 9.70 -3.61
CA ALA A 253 30.18 8.71 -4.37
C ALA A 253 29.78 7.44 -3.58
N GLY A 254 30.50 7.13 -2.51
CA GLY A 254 30.27 5.92 -1.71
C GLY A 254 29.47 6.19 -0.43
N THR A 255 29.05 7.41 -0.12
CA THR A 255 28.33 7.70 1.13
C THR A 255 27.14 8.60 0.87
N GLU A 256 25.96 8.18 1.30
CA GLU A 256 24.73 8.93 1.21
C GLU A 256 23.92 8.81 2.51
N LEU A 257 23.39 9.92 2.96
CA LEU A 257 22.40 9.98 4.03
C LEU A 257 21.23 10.83 3.56
N THR A 258 20.05 10.23 3.46
CA THR A 258 18.81 10.94 3.14
C THR A 258 17.89 10.94 4.36
N VAL A 259 17.53 12.12 4.85
CA VAL A 259 16.56 12.32 5.94
C VAL A 259 15.21 12.66 5.31
N LEU A 260 14.18 11.97 5.73
CA LEU A 260 12.80 12.11 5.27
C LEU A 260 11.91 12.43 6.47
N ALA A 261 11.08 13.46 6.36
CA ALA A 261 10.07 13.74 7.36
C ALA A 261 8.74 14.11 6.70
N SER A 262 7.64 13.93 7.43
CA SER A 262 6.33 14.39 7.01
C SER A 262 5.46 14.71 8.21
N TYR A 263 4.58 15.68 8.02
CA TYR A 263 3.46 15.97 8.90
C TYR A 263 2.18 16.03 8.07
N GLN A 264 1.11 15.41 8.54
CA GLN A 264 -0.18 15.43 7.90
C GLN A 264 -1.29 15.63 8.91
N HIS A 265 -2.25 16.47 8.55
CA HIS A 265 -3.48 16.72 9.29
C HIS A 265 -4.67 16.42 8.40
N MET A 266 -5.68 15.74 8.95
CA MET A 266 -6.95 15.45 8.31
C MET A 266 -8.09 15.78 9.29
N ASP A 267 -9.11 16.47 8.80
CA ASP A 267 -10.37 16.75 9.53
C ASP A 267 -11.52 16.52 8.54
N LEU A 268 -12.21 15.42 8.70
CA LEU A 268 -13.13 14.88 7.71
C LEU A 268 -14.48 14.56 8.34
N MET A 269 -15.53 14.56 7.51
CA MET A 269 -16.78 13.88 7.78
C MET A 269 -16.78 12.51 7.11
N HIS A 270 -17.45 11.54 7.73
CA HIS A 270 -17.53 10.19 7.18
C HIS A 270 -18.30 10.16 5.87
N THR A 271 -17.78 9.37 4.94
CA THR A 271 -18.38 9.13 3.62
C THR A 271 -18.45 7.63 3.37
N GLY A 272 -19.18 7.23 2.34
CA GLY A 272 -19.27 5.84 1.94
C GLY A 272 -20.45 5.10 2.56
N GLY A 273 -20.36 3.79 2.59
CA GLY A 273 -21.41 2.83 2.63
C GLY A 273 -22.01 2.43 3.96
N PHE A 274 -21.77 1.22 4.39
CA PHE A 274 -22.53 0.51 5.43
C PHE A 274 -24.04 0.48 5.16
N LEU A 275 -24.45 0.45 3.88
CA LEU A 275 -25.83 0.43 3.46
C LEU A 275 -26.32 -1.01 3.25
N PRO A 276 -27.61 -1.32 3.50
CA PRO A 276 -28.10 -2.68 3.34
C PRO A 276 -28.14 -3.13 1.87
N TYR A 277 -27.97 -4.44 1.64
CA TYR A 277 -28.07 -5.10 0.32
C TYR A 277 -29.40 -4.82 -0.37
N VAL A 278 -30.53 -4.88 0.39
CA VAL A 278 -31.82 -4.41 -0.07
C VAL A 278 -31.86 -2.88 0.08
N GLY A 279 -31.96 -2.18 -1.01
CA GLY A 279 -31.85 -0.72 -1.11
C GLY A 279 -30.55 -0.27 -1.81
N THR A 280 -29.59 -1.19 -2.04
CA THR A 280 -28.38 -0.91 -2.83
C THR A 280 -28.28 -1.86 -4.01
N VAL A 281 -27.94 -3.13 -3.79
CA VAL A 281 -27.82 -4.15 -4.85
C VAL A 281 -29.20 -4.48 -5.44
N VAL A 282 -30.17 -4.73 -4.59
CA VAL A 282 -31.58 -4.93 -5.02
C VAL A 282 -32.45 -3.76 -4.55
N PRO A 283 -33.45 -3.33 -5.33
CA PRO A 283 -34.34 -2.27 -4.91
C PRO A 283 -35.14 -2.63 -3.66
N ALA A 284 -35.27 -1.67 -2.75
CA ALA A 284 -36.27 -1.71 -1.67
C ALA A 284 -37.65 -1.26 -2.21
N PRO A 285 -38.75 -1.31 -1.42
CA PRO A 285 -40.06 -0.82 -1.84
C PRO A 285 -40.08 0.63 -2.31
N PHE A 286 -39.15 1.46 -1.82
CA PHE A 286 -38.98 2.87 -2.21
C PHE A 286 -37.99 3.06 -3.37
N GLY A 287 -37.38 1.99 -3.91
CA GLY A 287 -36.32 2.05 -4.89
C GLY A 287 -34.93 1.82 -4.27
N ARG A 288 -33.93 2.59 -4.73
CA ARG A 288 -32.56 2.52 -4.21
C ARG A 288 -32.25 3.68 -3.29
N ILE A 289 -31.42 3.43 -2.28
CA ILE A 289 -30.80 4.48 -1.46
C ILE A 289 -29.85 5.27 -2.36
N SER A 290 -29.91 6.57 -2.30
CA SER A 290 -28.98 7.41 -3.07
C SER A 290 -27.53 7.14 -2.66
N ARG A 291 -26.61 6.99 -3.62
CA ARG A 291 -25.16 6.91 -3.31
C ARG A 291 -24.62 8.18 -2.65
N ARG A 292 -25.37 9.31 -2.75
CA ARG A 292 -25.05 10.58 -2.10
C ARG A 292 -25.65 10.72 -0.71
N PHE A 293 -26.35 9.69 -0.22
CA PHE A 293 -27.00 9.71 1.08
C PHE A 293 -25.97 9.85 2.21
N TYR A 294 -26.10 10.90 3.01
CA TYR A 294 -25.32 11.10 4.22
C TYR A 294 -26.03 10.42 5.38
N TYR A 295 -25.38 9.46 5.98
CA TYR A 295 -26.00 8.59 7.00
C TYR A 295 -25.68 9.00 8.44
N SER A 296 -24.68 9.88 8.65
CA SER A 296 -24.23 10.30 9.97
C SER A 296 -25.01 11.54 10.47
N GLU A 297 -24.47 12.28 11.41
CA GLU A 297 -25.05 13.49 11.99
C GLU A 297 -24.06 14.65 11.86
N PRO A 298 -24.36 15.71 11.11
CA PRO A 298 -23.40 16.77 10.78
C PRO A 298 -22.76 17.45 12.00
N ASP A 299 -23.51 17.59 13.09
CA ASP A 299 -23.05 18.33 14.29
C ASP A 299 -22.07 17.53 15.16
N ILE A 300 -22.00 16.21 14.98
CA ILE A 300 -21.16 15.33 15.82
C ILE A 300 -20.21 14.47 15.01
N ASP A 301 -20.42 14.38 13.71
CA ASP A 301 -19.56 13.59 12.83
C ASP A 301 -18.14 14.16 12.80
N LEU A 302 -17.17 13.33 13.08
CA LEU A 302 -15.77 13.71 13.19
C LEU A 302 -14.88 12.54 12.82
N TYR A 303 -14.00 12.75 11.87
CA TYR A 303 -12.80 11.96 11.68
C TYR A 303 -11.60 12.89 11.63
N ARG A 304 -10.80 12.91 12.69
CA ARG A 304 -9.59 13.73 12.77
C ARG A 304 -8.38 12.86 12.96
N ARG A 305 -7.38 13.05 12.11
CA ARG A 305 -6.10 12.36 12.20
C ARG A 305 -4.96 13.36 12.11
N GLU A 306 -4.06 13.29 13.07
CA GLU A 306 -2.78 13.99 13.05
C GLU A 306 -1.66 12.96 13.03
N GLN A 307 -0.76 13.05 12.07
CA GLN A 307 0.36 12.12 11.95
C GLN A 307 1.66 12.85 11.65
N ALA A 308 2.74 12.35 12.24
CA ALA A 308 4.09 12.85 12.03
C ALA A 308 5.06 11.69 11.85
N MET A 309 5.97 11.81 10.90
CA MET A 309 7.00 10.82 10.64
C MET A 309 8.35 11.49 10.49
N ILE A 310 9.39 10.84 10.97
CA ILE A 310 10.78 11.18 10.71
C ILE A 310 11.60 9.93 10.56
N GLY A 311 12.49 9.91 9.58
CA GLY A 311 13.36 8.78 9.34
C GLY A 311 14.57 9.15 8.50
N TYR A 312 15.43 8.17 8.28
CA TYR A 312 16.57 8.32 7.39
C TYR A 312 16.86 7.02 6.64
N GLU A 313 17.49 7.18 5.49
CA GLU A 313 18.12 6.13 4.69
C GLU A 313 19.61 6.46 4.64
N PHE A 314 20.45 5.56 5.13
CA PHE A 314 21.91 5.69 5.10
C PHE A 314 22.50 4.57 4.26
N GLU A 315 23.42 4.92 3.37
CA GLU A 315 24.18 3.99 2.57
C GLU A 315 25.66 4.37 2.58
N HIS A 316 26.53 3.34 2.75
CA HIS A 316 27.97 3.49 2.69
C HIS A 316 28.65 2.31 2.02
N ALA A 317 29.32 2.57 0.89
CA ALA A 317 30.21 1.60 0.25
C ALA A 317 31.53 1.53 1.01
N VAL A 318 31.71 0.44 1.76
CA VAL A 318 32.94 0.21 2.55
C VAL A 318 34.12 -0.09 1.63
N ASN A 319 33.87 -0.81 0.55
CA ASN A 319 34.82 -1.14 -0.52
C ASN A 319 34.03 -1.63 -1.76
N ASP A 320 34.71 -2.12 -2.79
CA ASP A 320 34.12 -2.59 -4.04
C ASP A 320 33.20 -3.82 -3.87
N VAL A 321 33.24 -4.51 -2.72
CA VAL A 321 32.45 -5.71 -2.42
C VAL A 321 31.30 -5.37 -1.49
N TRP A 322 31.55 -4.61 -0.43
CA TRP A 322 30.61 -4.42 0.68
C TRP A 322 29.98 -3.02 0.70
N THR A 323 28.66 -3.00 0.73
CA THR A 323 27.85 -1.79 1.01
C THR A 323 26.99 -2.03 2.25
N LEU A 324 27.04 -1.09 3.18
CA LEU A 324 26.22 -1.08 4.39
C LEU A 324 25.07 -0.12 4.20
N ARG A 325 23.85 -0.51 4.61
CA ARG A 325 22.67 0.33 4.63
C ARG A 325 21.97 0.26 5.97
N GLN A 326 21.38 1.37 6.36
CA GLN A 326 20.50 1.43 7.51
C GLN A 326 19.32 2.34 7.22
N ASN A 327 18.11 1.80 7.40
CA ASN A 327 16.86 2.53 7.25
C ASN A 327 16.18 2.61 8.62
N PHE A 328 15.75 3.81 8.98
CA PHE A 328 15.09 4.08 10.25
C PHE A 328 13.85 4.94 10.02
N ARG A 329 12.77 4.67 10.76
CA ARG A 329 11.61 5.56 10.87
C ARG A 329 10.98 5.46 12.24
N TYR A 330 10.67 6.64 12.80
CA TYR A 330 9.69 6.83 13.86
C TYR A 330 8.44 7.47 13.26
N ALA A 331 7.27 6.96 13.61
CA ALA A 331 6.01 7.54 13.21
C ALA A 331 5.02 7.58 14.38
N HIS A 332 4.22 8.64 14.40
CA HIS A 332 3.19 8.90 15.40
C HIS A 332 1.89 9.23 14.70
N VAL A 333 0.76 8.72 15.22
CA VAL A 333 -0.59 9.11 14.82
C VAL A 333 -1.48 9.28 16.05
N ASP A 334 -2.30 10.33 16.05
CA ASP A 334 -3.45 10.55 16.95
C ASP A 334 -4.70 10.63 16.05
N SER A 335 -5.61 9.67 16.20
CA SER A 335 -6.85 9.57 15.41
C SER A 335 -8.05 9.57 16.33
N LYS A 336 -9.03 10.42 16.01
CA LYS A 336 -10.31 10.51 16.69
C LYS A 336 -11.45 10.35 15.70
N GLU A 337 -12.36 9.46 16.02
CA GLU A 337 -13.49 9.15 15.19
C GLU A 337 -14.78 9.15 16.02
N ARG A 338 -15.81 9.80 15.50
CA ARG A 338 -17.11 9.84 16.16
C ARG A 338 -18.20 10.03 15.12
N GLY A 339 -19.27 9.25 15.23
CA GLY A 339 -20.45 9.38 14.40
C GLY A 339 -21.35 8.15 14.49
N PRO A 340 -22.61 8.24 14.08
CA PRO A 340 -23.46 7.07 13.92
C PRO A 340 -23.32 6.46 12.51
N TYR A 341 -23.26 5.13 12.45
CA TYR A 341 -23.24 4.34 11.23
C TYR A 341 -24.48 3.46 11.11
N PRO A 342 -25.05 3.25 9.91
CA PRO A 342 -26.16 2.34 9.71
C PRO A 342 -25.71 0.87 9.71
N PHE A 343 -26.57 0.00 10.26
CA PHE A 343 -26.41 -1.45 10.25
C PHE A 343 -27.75 -2.11 9.87
N GLY A 344 -28.14 -1.98 8.59
CA GLY A 344 -29.38 -2.51 8.09
C GLY A 344 -30.63 -1.70 8.49
N TYR A 345 -31.80 -2.28 8.26
CA TYR A 345 -33.07 -1.65 8.58
C TYR A 345 -33.49 -1.89 10.03
N LEU A 346 -34.17 -0.90 10.63
CA LEU A 346 -34.80 -1.05 11.92
C LEU A 346 -35.87 -2.17 11.83
N GLY A 347 -35.72 -3.20 12.65
CA GLY A 347 -36.59 -4.39 12.57
C GLY A 347 -36.22 -5.39 11.49
N GLY A 348 -35.06 -5.23 10.82
CA GLY A 348 -34.48 -6.21 9.89
C GLY A 348 -35.00 -6.16 8.45
N ALA A 349 -36.00 -5.31 8.15
CA ALA A 349 -36.55 -5.19 6.80
C ALA A 349 -36.99 -3.74 6.47
N PRO A 350 -37.02 -3.34 5.18
CA PRO A 350 -37.45 -2.01 4.74
C PRO A 350 -38.99 -1.90 4.82
N VAL A 351 -39.50 -1.73 6.05
CA VAL A 351 -40.93 -1.61 6.35
C VAL A 351 -41.28 -0.25 6.96
N GLY A 352 -42.56 0.09 6.92
CA GLY A 352 -43.07 1.36 7.44
C GLY A 352 -42.94 2.51 6.46
N PRO A 353 -43.53 3.70 6.79
CA PRO A 353 -43.57 4.83 5.85
C PRO A 353 -42.21 5.48 5.61
N ASP A 354 -41.27 5.38 6.54
CA ASP A 354 -39.99 6.08 6.54
C ASP A 354 -38.79 5.15 6.25
N PHE A 355 -39.01 3.83 6.20
CA PHE A 355 -37.98 2.82 5.89
C PHE A 355 -36.68 2.99 6.72
N LEU A 356 -36.85 3.19 8.03
CA LEU A 356 -35.75 3.59 8.92
C LEU A 356 -34.61 2.62 8.93
N LEU A 357 -33.38 3.15 8.78
CA LEU A 357 -32.14 2.44 9.05
C LEU A 357 -31.83 2.48 10.55
N PHE A 358 -31.45 1.34 11.10
CA PHE A 358 -30.85 1.24 12.43
C PHE A 358 -29.44 1.82 12.40
N ARG A 359 -29.07 2.63 13.40
CA ARG A 359 -27.71 3.16 13.52
C ARG A 359 -27.07 2.78 14.85
N VAL A 360 -25.75 2.61 14.82
CA VAL A 360 -24.88 2.48 16.00
C VAL A 360 -23.99 3.71 16.06
N GLY A 361 -23.96 4.36 17.21
CA GLY A 361 -23.04 5.48 17.47
C GLY A 361 -21.67 4.94 17.90
N PHE A 362 -20.61 5.49 17.32
CA PHE A 362 -19.23 5.21 17.68
C PHE A 362 -18.52 6.45 18.20
N ASN A 363 -17.54 6.22 19.09
CA ASN A 363 -16.61 7.25 19.55
C ASN A 363 -15.27 6.56 19.87
N HIS A 364 -14.31 6.73 18.98
CA HIS A 364 -13.01 6.07 19.06
C HIS A 364 -11.89 7.10 19.20
N HIS A 365 -10.87 6.74 19.96
CA HIS A 365 -9.62 7.49 20.05
C HIS A 365 -8.45 6.52 20.05
N THR A 366 -7.55 6.68 19.10
CA THR A 366 -6.39 5.80 18.91
C THR A 366 -5.13 6.62 18.78
N VAL A 367 -4.13 6.30 19.60
CA VAL A 367 -2.77 6.85 19.53
C VAL A 367 -1.81 5.73 19.21
N VAL A 368 -0.99 5.91 18.18
CA VAL A 368 0.00 4.92 17.75
C VAL A 368 1.38 5.54 17.72
N ASN A 369 2.36 4.82 18.25
CA ASN A 369 3.78 5.11 18.08
C ASN A 369 4.44 3.91 17.44
N THR A 370 5.19 4.11 16.36
CA THR A 370 5.93 3.04 15.70
C THR A 370 7.40 3.40 15.55
N LEU A 371 8.25 2.40 15.70
CA LEU A 371 9.67 2.51 15.40
C LEU A 371 10.06 1.33 14.51
N SER A 372 10.72 1.61 13.39
CA SER A 372 11.25 0.60 12.49
C SER A 372 12.72 0.89 12.19
N LEU A 373 13.56 -0.12 12.30
CA LEU A 373 14.99 -0.07 12.00
C LEU A 373 15.37 -1.29 11.18
N ASP A 374 16.01 -1.11 10.03
CA ASP A 374 16.49 -2.18 9.17
C ASP A 374 17.96 -1.95 8.82
N ASN A 375 18.84 -2.83 9.29
CA ASN A 375 20.27 -2.83 9.04
C ASN A 375 20.61 -3.87 7.99
N GLN A 376 21.37 -3.50 6.98
CA GLN A 376 21.69 -4.32 5.83
C GLN A 376 23.17 -4.29 5.52
N ALA A 377 23.72 -5.45 5.15
CA ALA A 377 25.04 -5.57 4.56
C ALA A 377 24.91 -6.31 3.21
N GLU A 378 25.16 -5.61 2.12
CA GLU A 378 25.17 -6.17 0.77
C GLU A 378 26.59 -6.45 0.34
N ALA A 379 26.84 -7.65 -0.23
CA ALA A 379 28.11 -8.00 -0.83
C ALA A 379 27.94 -8.46 -2.27
N LYS A 380 28.73 -7.89 -3.20
CA LYS A 380 28.82 -8.31 -4.59
C LYS A 380 30.16 -8.95 -4.84
N PHE A 381 30.16 -10.25 -5.22
CA PHE A 381 31.39 -11.01 -5.42
C PHE A 381 31.18 -12.16 -6.40
N GLY A 382 32.30 -12.74 -6.88
CA GLY A 382 32.29 -13.90 -7.78
C GLY A 382 32.83 -15.14 -7.10
N THR A 383 32.23 -16.31 -7.35
CA THR A 383 32.80 -17.63 -7.01
C THR A 383 32.90 -18.49 -8.26
N GLY A 384 34.08 -18.45 -8.92
CA GLY A 384 34.25 -19.04 -10.23
C GLY A 384 33.34 -18.36 -11.26
N PRO A 385 32.45 -19.11 -11.95
CA PRO A 385 31.55 -18.53 -12.96
C PRO A 385 30.28 -17.91 -12.38
N LEU A 386 30.07 -18.01 -11.07
CA LEU A 386 28.86 -17.49 -10.39
C LEU A 386 29.10 -16.07 -9.92
N ASN A 387 28.13 -15.17 -10.16
CA ASN A 387 28.07 -13.84 -9.58
C ASN A 387 27.02 -13.81 -8.49
N HIS A 388 27.39 -13.33 -7.32
CA HIS A 388 26.55 -13.27 -6.12
C HIS A 388 26.22 -11.83 -5.76
N THR A 389 24.96 -11.58 -5.41
CA THR A 389 24.53 -10.42 -4.64
C THR A 389 23.93 -10.94 -3.32
N LEU A 390 24.81 -11.01 -2.31
CA LEU A 390 24.44 -11.46 -0.97
C LEU A 390 23.94 -10.27 -0.14
N LEU A 391 22.77 -10.41 0.47
CA LEU A 391 22.21 -9.45 1.41
C LEU A 391 22.03 -10.14 2.76
N LEU A 392 22.60 -9.55 3.81
CA LEU A 392 22.38 -9.94 5.20
C LEU A 392 21.64 -8.80 5.89
N GLY A 393 20.64 -9.11 6.71
CA GLY A 393 19.86 -8.08 7.38
C GLY A 393 19.44 -8.43 8.79
N LEU A 394 19.28 -7.37 9.58
CA LEU A 394 18.73 -7.39 10.93
C LEU A 394 17.74 -6.24 11.05
N ASP A 395 16.46 -6.55 11.23
CA ASP A 395 15.45 -5.52 11.48
C ASP A 395 14.80 -5.63 12.85
N TYR A 396 14.36 -4.48 13.34
CA TYR A 396 13.59 -4.36 14.57
C TYR A 396 12.39 -3.44 14.31
N LYS A 397 11.21 -3.88 14.76
CA LYS A 397 9.96 -3.15 14.68
C LYS A 397 9.32 -3.09 16.06
N TYR A 398 8.78 -1.94 16.39
CA TYR A 398 8.06 -1.72 17.63
C TYR A 398 6.79 -0.92 17.36
N TYR A 399 5.69 -1.37 17.92
CA TYR A 399 4.37 -0.74 17.88
C TYR A 399 3.88 -0.56 19.30
N ASP A 400 3.37 0.62 19.59
CA ASP A 400 2.75 0.99 20.84
C ASP A 400 1.42 1.66 20.51
N ILE A 401 0.32 1.05 20.90
CA ILE A 401 -1.03 1.45 20.56
C ILE A 401 -1.83 1.60 21.84
N ASP A 402 -2.34 2.82 22.07
CA ASP A 402 -3.32 3.14 23.10
C ASP A 402 -4.61 3.50 22.40
N HIS A 403 -5.67 2.71 22.58
CA HIS A 403 -6.92 3.00 21.93
C HIS A 403 -8.16 2.67 22.75
N ILE A 404 -9.13 3.56 22.66
CA ILE A 404 -10.44 3.44 23.26
C ILE A 404 -11.46 3.32 22.14
N GLN A 405 -12.27 2.27 22.20
CA GLN A 405 -13.42 2.10 21.32
C GLN A 405 -14.70 2.08 22.15
N ALA A 406 -15.63 2.96 21.83
CA ALA A 406 -16.91 3.08 22.50
C ALA A 406 -18.06 3.02 21.49
N ALA A 407 -19.15 2.36 21.86
CA ALA A 407 -20.34 2.25 21.04
C ALA A 407 -21.60 2.50 21.86
N GLY A 408 -22.69 2.83 21.16
CA GLY A 408 -24.01 3.06 21.77
C GLY A 408 -25.12 3.04 20.73
N GLY A 409 -26.36 3.11 21.17
CA GLY A 409 -27.50 3.19 20.26
C GLY A 409 -27.53 4.54 19.52
N GLY A 410 -27.55 4.51 18.20
CA GLY A 410 -27.81 5.68 17.36
C GLY A 410 -29.30 5.87 17.12
N THR A 411 -29.74 7.12 16.92
CA THR A 411 -31.09 7.40 16.50
C THR A 411 -31.32 6.94 15.07
N PRO A 412 -32.37 6.17 14.74
CA PRO A 412 -32.63 5.71 13.38
C PRO A 412 -32.78 6.87 12.38
N ILE A 413 -32.43 6.64 11.12
CA ILE A 413 -32.54 7.64 10.05
C ILE A 413 -33.30 7.09 8.85
N SER A 414 -34.08 7.91 8.19
CA SER A 414 -34.75 7.54 6.93
C SER A 414 -33.80 7.75 5.75
N PRO A 415 -33.59 6.74 4.87
CA PRO A 415 -32.81 6.93 3.65
C PRO A 415 -33.59 7.68 2.56
N VAL A 416 -34.92 7.92 2.76
CA VAL A 416 -35.79 8.58 1.78
C VAL A 416 -36.05 10.03 2.18
N ASN A 417 -36.16 10.28 3.48
CA ASN A 417 -36.40 11.62 4.03
C ASN A 417 -35.56 11.81 5.30
N PRO A 418 -34.24 12.02 5.16
CA PRO A 418 -33.36 12.11 6.31
C PRO A 418 -33.63 13.38 7.14
N ILE A 419 -33.67 13.22 8.46
CA ILE A 419 -33.77 14.31 9.43
C ILE A 419 -32.51 14.30 10.28
N TYR A 420 -31.74 15.37 10.20
CA TYR A 420 -30.51 15.57 10.95
C TYR A 420 -30.69 16.46 12.18
N GLY A 421 -29.65 16.54 13.03
CA GLY A 421 -29.66 17.31 14.26
C GLY A 421 -30.42 16.61 15.39
N VAL A 422 -30.62 15.31 15.30
CA VAL A 422 -31.29 14.51 16.33
C VAL A 422 -30.26 14.06 17.38
N LEU A 423 -30.60 14.25 18.67
CA LEU A 423 -29.72 13.85 19.77
C LEU A 423 -29.43 12.33 19.70
N GLN A 424 -28.18 11.99 19.70
CA GLN A 424 -27.71 10.60 19.71
C GLN A 424 -27.57 10.11 21.17
N GLY A 425 -27.71 8.79 21.35
CA GLY A 425 -27.46 8.15 22.64
C GLY A 425 -25.99 8.24 23.07
N PRO A 426 -25.73 8.06 24.39
CA PRO A 426 -24.35 8.00 24.87
C PRO A 426 -23.64 6.73 24.37
N THR A 427 -22.33 6.85 24.13
CA THR A 427 -21.46 5.72 23.86
C THR A 427 -20.78 5.23 25.14
N VAL A 428 -20.57 3.92 25.24
CA VAL A 428 -19.88 3.28 26.37
C VAL A 428 -18.64 2.55 25.83
N PRO A 429 -17.48 2.71 26.45
CA PRO A 429 -16.30 1.96 26.06
C PRO A 429 -16.54 0.46 26.15
N TYR A 430 -16.26 -0.27 25.08
CA TYR A 430 -16.22 -1.73 25.03
C TYR A 430 -14.80 -2.28 24.88
N LEU A 431 -13.84 -1.40 24.57
CA LEU A 431 -12.41 -1.67 24.53
C LEU A 431 -11.66 -0.42 25.01
N ASP A 432 -10.74 -0.58 25.98
CA ASP A 432 -9.77 0.43 26.46
C ASP A 432 -8.43 -0.27 26.60
N GLN A 433 -7.69 -0.34 25.49
CA GLN A 433 -6.57 -1.26 25.29
C GLN A 433 -5.25 -0.51 25.14
N ASP A 434 -4.27 -0.92 25.93
CA ASP A 434 -2.84 -0.64 25.73
C ASP A 434 -2.21 -1.88 25.10
N LEU A 435 -1.71 -1.78 23.86
CA LEU A 435 -1.11 -2.90 23.14
C LEU A 435 0.29 -2.54 22.67
N THR A 436 1.24 -3.41 22.96
CA THR A 436 2.60 -3.32 22.44
C THR A 436 2.94 -4.57 21.64
N MET A 437 3.57 -4.38 20.48
CA MET A 437 4.12 -5.48 19.68
C MET A 437 5.55 -5.13 19.29
N SER A 438 6.46 -6.08 19.45
CA SER A 438 7.83 -5.97 18.97
C SER A 438 8.18 -7.17 18.11
N GLN A 439 8.97 -6.94 17.07
CA GLN A 439 9.46 -7.97 16.18
C GLN A 439 10.95 -7.76 15.91
N LEU A 440 11.74 -8.80 16.14
CA LEU A 440 13.16 -8.85 15.79
C LEU A 440 13.36 -9.91 14.71
N GLY A 441 13.90 -9.50 13.55
CA GLY A 441 14.07 -10.37 12.40
C GLY A 441 15.53 -10.44 11.92
N PHE A 442 16.01 -11.66 11.64
CA PHE A 442 17.28 -11.92 10.96
C PHE A 442 17.00 -12.51 9.60
N TYR A 443 17.56 -11.94 8.53
CA TYR A 443 17.35 -12.45 7.19
C TYR A 443 18.62 -12.47 6.35
N ALA A 444 18.64 -13.40 5.38
CA ALA A 444 19.67 -13.50 4.38
C ALA A 444 19.04 -13.76 3.02
N GLN A 445 19.61 -13.17 1.97
CA GLN A 445 19.28 -13.42 0.58
C GLN A 445 20.55 -13.58 -0.22
N ASP A 446 20.60 -14.56 -1.13
CA ASP A 446 21.60 -14.62 -2.18
C ASP A 446 20.94 -14.66 -3.55
N GLN A 447 21.26 -13.69 -4.40
CA GLN A 447 20.91 -13.67 -5.81
C GLN A 447 22.11 -14.12 -6.61
N ILE A 448 22.01 -15.28 -7.25
CA ILE A 448 23.10 -15.95 -7.95
C ILE A 448 22.81 -15.89 -9.44
N ARG A 449 23.77 -15.37 -10.22
CA ARG A 449 23.69 -15.32 -11.69
C ARG A 449 24.77 -16.19 -12.34
N TYR A 450 24.32 -16.95 -13.34
CA TYR A 450 25.21 -17.78 -14.16
C TYR A 450 24.64 -17.96 -15.58
N SER A 451 25.30 -17.41 -16.61
CA SER A 451 24.94 -17.64 -18.03
C SER A 451 23.42 -17.56 -18.32
N GLY A 452 22.75 -16.48 -17.90
CA GLY A 452 21.33 -16.32 -18.06
C GLY A 452 20.49 -16.94 -16.93
N TRP A 453 20.99 -17.89 -16.16
CA TRP A 453 20.30 -18.39 -14.97
C TRP A 453 20.36 -17.38 -13.83
N ILE A 454 19.24 -17.23 -13.15
CA ILE A 454 19.05 -16.36 -11.99
C ILE A 454 18.40 -17.18 -10.89
N ALA A 455 19.13 -17.42 -9.81
CA ALA A 455 18.60 -18.10 -8.62
C ALA A 455 18.51 -17.12 -7.46
N THR A 456 17.39 -17.10 -6.75
CA THR A 456 17.19 -16.28 -5.54
C THR A 456 16.84 -17.18 -4.38
N LEU A 457 17.62 -17.09 -3.31
CA LEU A 457 17.49 -17.87 -2.08
C LEU A 457 17.28 -16.89 -0.94
N ASN A 458 16.13 -16.94 -0.26
CA ASN A 458 15.84 -16.12 0.91
C ASN A 458 15.52 -17.01 2.12
N GLY A 459 16.01 -16.63 3.28
CA GLY A 459 15.63 -17.21 4.56
C GLY A 459 15.57 -16.15 5.64
N ARG A 460 14.58 -16.26 6.52
CA ARG A 460 14.36 -15.31 7.61
C ARG A 460 13.77 -16.01 8.82
N TYR A 461 14.21 -15.58 10.00
CA TYR A 461 13.62 -15.95 11.27
C TYR A 461 13.22 -14.70 12.04
N ASP A 462 12.00 -14.69 12.56
CA ASP A 462 11.41 -13.62 13.33
C ASP A 462 11.06 -14.10 14.75
N HIS A 463 11.29 -13.24 15.72
CA HIS A 463 10.75 -13.36 17.07
C HIS A 463 9.79 -12.20 17.28
N VAL A 464 8.50 -12.51 17.51
CA VAL A 464 7.42 -11.55 17.74
C VAL A 464 6.96 -11.68 19.17
N SER A 465 6.86 -10.55 19.88
CA SER A 465 6.27 -10.49 21.23
C SER A 465 5.13 -9.48 21.21
N THR A 466 3.95 -9.90 21.64
CA THR A 466 2.74 -9.07 21.70
C THR A 466 2.20 -9.09 23.13
N LYS A 467 1.87 -7.92 23.65
CA LYS A 467 1.23 -7.76 24.94
C LYS A 467 0.06 -6.80 24.83
N SER A 468 -1.08 -7.23 25.30
CA SER A 468 -2.31 -6.44 25.40
C SER A 468 -2.80 -6.36 26.82
N THR A 469 -3.24 -5.18 27.23
CA THR A 469 -3.93 -4.91 28.49
C THR A 469 -5.18 -4.10 28.21
N ASP A 470 -6.34 -4.69 28.46
CA ASP A 470 -7.65 -4.05 28.29
C ASP A 470 -8.27 -3.76 29.66
N LYS A 471 -8.68 -2.50 29.89
CA LYS A 471 -9.19 -2.03 31.17
C LYS A 471 -10.70 -2.30 31.34
N VAL A 472 -11.41 -2.60 30.26
CA VAL A 472 -12.89 -2.77 30.27
C VAL A 472 -13.37 -4.12 29.77
N GLY A 473 -12.52 -4.90 29.12
CA GLY A 473 -12.91 -6.12 28.43
C GLY A 473 -11.99 -7.33 28.69
N ALA A 474 -12.04 -8.28 27.78
CA ALA A 474 -11.36 -9.57 27.83
C ALA A 474 -10.11 -9.66 26.96
N ALA A 475 -9.66 -8.55 26.39
CA ALA A 475 -8.50 -8.52 25.49
C ALA A 475 -7.15 -8.44 26.23
N ASN A 476 -7.02 -9.14 27.37
CA ASN A 476 -5.78 -9.25 28.12
C ASN A 476 -5.04 -10.52 27.71
N PHE A 477 -3.91 -10.35 27.02
CA PHE A 477 -3.05 -11.47 26.64
C PHE A 477 -1.60 -11.05 26.51
N SER A 478 -0.71 -12.04 26.54
CA SER A 478 0.71 -11.86 26.24
C SER A 478 1.20 -13.09 25.51
N ASP A 479 1.83 -12.90 24.36
CA ASP A 479 2.28 -13.97 23.49
C ASP A 479 3.69 -13.70 22.96
N GLU A 480 4.42 -14.80 22.73
CA GLU A 480 5.70 -14.81 22.03
C GLU A 480 5.67 -15.89 20.96
N ALA A 481 5.90 -15.51 19.72
CA ALA A 481 5.94 -16.41 18.58
C ALA A 481 7.28 -16.33 17.85
N GLY A 482 7.80 -17.49 17.45
CA GLY A 482 8.96 -17.58 16.58
C GLY A 482 8.54 -18.14 15.22
N GLU A 483 8.78 -17.39 14.14
CA GLU A 483 8.35 -17.79 12.80
C GLU A 483 9.51 -17.81 11.80
N PHE A 484 9.49 -18.84 10.94
CA PHE A 484 10.42 -18.97 9.84
C PHE A 484 9.72 -18.72 8.51
N SER A 485 10.29 -17.83 7.70
CA SER A 485 9.82 -17.54 6.34
C SER A 485 10.95 -17.67 5.34
N GLY A 486 10.60 -17.91 4.07
CA GLY A 486 11.60 -18.10 3.03
C GLY A 486 11.01 -18.03 1.63
N ARG A 487 11.92 -17.83 0.67
CA ARG A 487 11.59 -17.88 -0.76
C ARG A 487 12.75 -18.53 -1.52
N LEU A 488 12.39 -19.45 -2.42
CA LEU A 488 13.27 -20.02 -3.41
C LEU A 488 12.74 -19.68 -4.79
N GLY A 489 13.55 -19.06 -5.63
CA GLY A 489 13.17 -18.70 -6.99
C GLY A 489 14.25 -19.03 -8.00
N LEU A 490 13.83 -19.43 -9.19
CA LEU A 490 14.70 -19.73 -10.31
C LEU A 490 14.13 -19.11 -11.59
N GLY A 491 14.94 -18.39 -12.33
CA GLY A 491 14.62 -17.82 -13.63
C GLY A 491 15.72 -18.05 -14.66
N TYR A 492 15.38 -17.82 -15.91
CA TYR A 492 16.35 -17.85 -17.00
C TYR A 492 16.09 -16.70 -17.97
N GLU A 493 17.06 -15.81 -18.10
CA GLU A 493 17.03 -14.66 -19.00
C GLU A 493 17.52 -15.07 -20.40
N PHE A 494 16.61 -15.00 -21.39
CA PHE A 494 16.91 -15.21 -22.79
C PHE A 494 17.33 -13.91 -23.49
N GLU A 495 18.18 -14.01 -24.51
CA GLU A 495 18.63 -12.84 -25.30
C GLU A 495 17.49 -12.06 -25.97
N ASN A 496 16.34 -12.66 -26.19
CA ASN A 496 15.16 -12.01 -26.76
C ASN A 496 14.35 -11.21 -25.74
N GLY A 497 14.80 -11.10 -24.48
CA GLY A 497 14.16 -10.37 -23.40
C GLY A 497 13.08 -11.15 -22.64
N MET A 498 12.93 -12.45 -22.89
CA MET A 498 12.03 -13.31 -22.11
C MET A 498 12.73 -13.85 -20.87
N THR A 499 12.08 -13.80 -19.72
CA THR A 499 12.57 -14.36 -18.45
C THR A 499 11.47 -15.18 -17.80
N PRO A 500 11.30 -16.48 -18.15
CA PRO A 500 10.47 -17.40 -17.39
C PRO A 500 11.07 -17.61 -16.00
N TYR A 501 10.19 -17.78 -15.01
CA TYR A 501 10.59 -18.06 -13.63
C TYR A 501 9.62 -19.00 -12.92
N ALA A 502 10.11 -19.60 -11.84
CA ALA A 502 9.30 -20.35 -10.89
C ALA A 502 9.78 -20.04 -9.47
N ALA A 503 8.86 -19.95 -8.54
CA ALA A 503 9.17 -19.67 -7.14
C ALA A 503 8.23 -20.42 -6.19
N VAL A 504 8.76 -20.73 -5.01
CA VAL A 504 8.00 -21.13 -3.84
C VAL A 504 8.33 -20.18 -2.69
N SER A 505 7.31 -19.72 -1.97
CA SER A 505 7.48 -18.81 -0.85
C SER A 505 6.56 -19.18 0.31
N ARG A 506 7.08 -18.97 1.53
CA ARG A 506 6.34 -19.09 2.79
C ARG A 506 6.42 -17.77 3.54
N SER A 507 5.30 -17.37 4.12
CA SER A 507 5.14 -16.11 4.84
C SER A 507 4.33 -16.33 6.11
N PHE A 508 4.35 -15.34 6.99
CA PHE A 508 3.47 -15.27 8.14
C PHE A 508 2.94 -13.84 8.34
N ASN A 509 1.86 -13.71 9.10
CA ASN A 509 1.28 -12.45 9.52
C ASN A 509 0.89 -12.57 11.01
N PRO A 510 1.46 -11.75 11.92
CA PRO A 510 1.04 -11.76 13.31
C PRO A 510 -0.43 -11.39 13.44
N VAL A 511 -1.18 -12.13 14.24
CA VAL A 511 -2.58 -11.89 14.54
C VAL A 511 -2.71 -11.37 15.96
N ILE A 512 -3.39 -10.24 16.12
CA ILE A 512 -3.67 -9.64 17.43
C ILE A 512 -5.06 -10.10 17.87
N GLY A 513 -5.15 -10.75 19.03
CA GLY A 513 -6.40 -11.23 19.57
C GLY A 513 -6.22 -12.50 20.40
N SER A 514 -7.32 -12.96 20.98
CA SER A 514 -7.39 -14.19 21.76
C SER A 514 -8.77 -14.86 21.60
N ASP A 515 -8.82 -16.17 21.84
CA ASP A 515 -10.04 -16.94 21.87
C ASP A 515 -10.88 -16.65 23.14
N PHE A 516 -12.03 -17.33 23.28
CA PHE A 516 -12.90 -17.22 24.46
C PHE A 516 -12.18 -17.55 25.78
N PHE A 517 -11.19 -18.41 25.75
CA PHE A 517 -10.43 -18.82 26.93
C PHE A 517 -9.26 -17.88 27.23
N GLY A 518 -9.04 -16.83 26.42
CA GLY A 518 -7.93 -15.88 26.57
C GLY A 518 -6.60 -16.42 26.02
N GLN A 519 -6.63 -17.48 25.21
CA GLN A 519 -5.44 -17.96 24.52
C GLN A 519 -5.19 -17.10 23.28
N SER A 520 -3.98 -16.54 23.18
CA SER A 520 -3.57 -15.72 22.03
C SER A 520 -3.60 -16.51 20.73
N PHE A 521 -3.97 -15.83 19.65
CA PHE A 521 -3.93 -16.40 18.31
C PHE A 521 -2.49 -16.61 17.84
N ALA A 522 -2.24 -17.75 17.19
CA ALA A 522 -1.00 -18.00 16.47
C ALA A 522 -0.92 -17.09 15.23
N PRO A 523 0.28 -16.79 14.70
CA PRO A 523 0.39 -16.12 13.43
C PRO A 523 -0.32 -16.88 12.31
N GLU A 524 -1.00 -16.16 11.44
CA GLU A 524 -1.42 -16.73 10.16
C GLU A 524 -0.19 -17.10 9.34
N THR A 525 -0.28 -18.15 8.56
CA THR A 525 0.78 -18.55 7.63
C THR A 525 0.29 -18.59 6.20
N GLY A 526 1.19 -18.32 5.26
CA GLY A 526 0.89 -18.39 3.84
C GLY A 526 1.95 -19.16 3.08
N GLN A 527 1.51 -19.96 2.12
CA GLN A 527 2.40 -20.67 1.19
C GLN A 527 1.95 -20.42 -0.24
N GLN A 528 2.91 -20.14 -1.12
CA GLN A 528 2.64 -19.90 -2.53
C GLN A 528 3.59 -20.68 -3.42
N TYR A 529 3.03 -21.22 -4.50
CA TYR A 529 3.73 -21.64 -5.69
C TYR A 529 3.39 -20.69 -6.83
N GLU A 530 4.41 -20.18 -7.52
CA GLU A 530 4.22 -19.25 -8.64
C GLU A 530 5.10 -19.67 -9.81
N VAL A 531 4.55 -19.68 -11.01
CA VAL A 531 5.30 -19.76 -12.26
C VAL A 531 4.90 -18.58 -13.14
N GLY A 532 5.85 -17.96 -13.78
CA GLY A 532 5.57 -16.78 -14.59
C GLY A 532 6.57 -16.54 -15.70
N LEU A 533 6.26 -15.54 -16.47
CA LEU A 533 7.09 -15.04 -17.57
C LEU A 533 7.13 -13.52 -17.47
N LYS A 534 8.32 -12.95 -17.45
CA LYS A 534 8.55 -11.53 -17.69
C LYS A 534 9.15 -11.37 -19.07
N TYR A 535 8.61 -10.42 -19.82
CA TYR A 535 9.03 -10.18 -21.18
C TYR A 535 9.28 -8.70 -21.42
N ARG A 536 10.51 -8.37 -21.72
CA ARG A 536 10.96 -7.05 -22.14
C ARG A 536 11.38 -7.12 -23.62
N PRO A 537 10.45 -6.82 -24.56
CA PRO A 537 10.73 -6.87 -25.98
C PRO A 537 11.89 -5.95 -26.37
N THR A 538 12.77 -6.40 -27.27
CA THR A 538 13.91 -5.60 -27.73
C THR A 538 13.53 -4.53 -28.76
N PHE A 539 12.33 -4.60 -29.33
CA PHE A 539 11.84 -3.72 -30.40
C PHE A 539 10.89 -2.60 -29.94
N ILE A 540 10.46 -2.64 -28.68
CA ILE A 540 9.58 -1.66 -28.06
C ILE A 540 9.92 -1.56 -26.58
N ASP A 541 9.81 -0.35 -26.01
CA ASP A 541 9.96 -0.18 -24.56
C ASP A 541 8.65 -0.65 -23.87
N ALA A 542 8.68 -1.87 -23.35
CA ALA A 542 7.56 -2.50 -22.68
C ALA A 542 8.01 -3.51 -21.65
N LEU A 543 7.20 -3.72 -20.64
CA LEU A 543 7.31 -4.83 -19.69
C LEU A 543 5.97 -5.57 -19.65
N ILE A 544 5.99 -6.86 -19.95
CA ILE A 544 4.83 -7.75 -19.87
C ILE A 544 5.14 -8.82 -18.83
N THR A 545 4.26 -8.97 -17.85
CA THR A 545 4.37 -10.00 -16.81
C THR A 545 3.12 -10.87 -16.86
N ALA A 546 3.30 -12.17 -17.03
CA ALA A 546 2.24 -13.17 -16.89
C ALA A 546 2.60 -14.13 -15.76
N SER A 547 1.68 -14.45 -14.87
CA SER A 547 1.91 -15.39 -13.77
C SER A 547 0.71 -16.28 -13.51
N LEU A 548 1.00 -17.51 -13.10
CA LEU A 548 0.07 -18.46 -12.50
C LEU A 548 0.50 -18.67 -11.06
N PHE A 549 -0.45 -18.61 -10.14
CA PHE A 549 -0.17 -18.78 -8.72
C PHE A 549 -1.17 -19.72 -8.04
N ASP A 550 -0.71 -20.32 -6.96
CA ASP A 550 -1.48 -21.12 -6.00
C ASP A 550 -1.05 -20.68 -4.61
N LEU A 551 -1.91 -19.95 -3.91
CA LEU A 551 -1.65 -19.29 -2.63
C LEU A 551 -2.65 -19.78 -1.60
N THR A 552 -2.16 -20.36 -0.49
CA THR A 552 -2.95 -20.80 0.65
C THR A 552 -2.65 -19.95 1.87
N ARG A 553 -3.69 -19.50 2.59
CA ARG A 553 -3.63 -18.81 3.88
C ARG A 553 -4.24 -19.69 4.94
N GLN A 554 -3.51 -19.99 6.00
CA GLN A 554 -3.87 -20.89 7.11
C GLN A 554 -3.93 -20.13 8.43
N ASN A 555 -4.52 -20.75 9.45
CA ASN A 555 -4.78 -20.14 10.77
C ASN A 555 -5.67 -18.89 10.64
N VAL A 556 -6.64 -18.91 9.74
CA VAL A 556 -7.60 -17.81 9.58
C VAL A 556 -8.61 -17.88 10.71
N ASN A 557 -8.88 -16.72 11.31
CA ASN A 557 -9.90 -16.61 12.34
C ASN A 557 -11.29 -16.89 11.74
N THR A 558 -12.06 -17.74 12.41
CA THR A 558 -13.45 -18.06 12.10
C THR A 558 -14.29 -17.92 13.36
N THR A 559 -15.61 -17.77 13.23
CA THR A 559 -16.49 -17.66 14.38
C THR A 559 -16.41 -18.91 15.25
N ASP A 560 -16.28 -18.75 16.58
CA ASP A 560 -16.37 -19.87 17.53
C ASP A 560 -17.78 -20.44 17.53
N PRO A 561 -17.97 -21.72 17.20
CA PRO A 561 -19.31 -22.33 17.10
C PRO A 561 -20.01 -22.46 18.46
N GLU A 562 -19.28 -22.42 19.58
CA GLU A 562 -19.83 -22.51 20.94
C GLU A 562 -19.99 -21.13 21.60
N HIS A 563 -19.19 -20.14 21.15
CA HIS A 563 -19.15 -18.77 21.69
C HIS A 563 -19.19 -17.74 20.56
N SER A 564 -20.36 -17.53 19.96
CA SER A 564 -20.58 -16.80 18.70
C SER A 564 -20.09 -15.34 18.65
N PHE A 565 -19.65 -14.76 19.77
CA PHE A 565 -18.99 -13.44 19.83
C PHE A 565 -17.46 -13.52 19.89
N PHE A 566 -16.91 -14.72 19.83
CA PHE A 566 -15.48 -14.98 19.84
C PHE A 566 -15.06 -15.67 18.54
N GLU A 567 -13.76 -15.75 18.34
CA GLU A 567 -13.13 -16.38 17.17
C GLU A 567 -12.26 -17.55 17.60
N VAL A 568 -12.06 -18.48 16.68
CA VAL A 568 -11.12 -19.60 16.76
C VAL A 568 -10.33 -19.68 15.46
N GLN A 569 -9.10 -20.19 15.50
CA GLN A 569 -8.24 -20.31 14.32
C GLN A 569 -8.39 -21.68 13.65
N LEU A 570 -9.48 -21.89 12.94
CA LEU A 570 -9.79 -23.13 12.22
C LEU A 570 -9.93 -22.93 10.71
N GLY A 571 -9.65 -21.72 10.20
CA GLY A 571 -9.89 -21.38 8.81
C GLY A 571 -8.66 -21.57 7.91
N GLU A 572 -8.92 -21.99 6.67
CA GLU A 572 -7.98 -21.96 5.56
C GLU A 572 -8.69 -21.41 4.32
N VAL A 573 -8.01 -20.53 3.61
CA VAL A 573 -8.48 -19.96 2.33
C VAL A 573 -7.41 -20.14 1.28
N ARG A 574 -7.80 -20.67 0.12
CA ARG A 574 -6.91 -20.91 -1.02
C ARG A 574 -7.31 -20.07 -2.22
N SER A 575 -6.36 -19.36 -2.80
CA SER A 575 -6.51 -18.54 -4.01
C SER A 575 -5.60 -19.05 -5.12
N ARG A 576 -6.17 -19.43 -6.26
CA ARG A 576 -5.44 -19.89 -7.47
C ARG A 576 -5.82 -19.01 -8.63
N GLY A 577 -4.85 -18.55 -9.41
CA GLY A 577 -5.19 -17.62 -10.47
C GLY A 577 -4.14 -17.42 -11.54
N PHE A 578 -4.57 -16.62 -12.51
CA PHE A 578 -3.76 -16.12 -13.60
C PHE A 578 -3.79 -14.59 -13.58
N GLU A 579 -2.64 -13.99 -13.72
CA GLU A 579 -2.44 -12.55 -13.85
C GLU A 579 -1.67 -12.25 -15.14
N LEU A 580 -2.07 -11.17 -15.82
CA LEU A 580 -1.35 -10.60 -16.95
C LEU A 580 -1.31 -9.08 -16.77
N GLU A 581 -0.13 -8.52 -16.82
CA GLU A 581 0.10 -7.08 -16.77
C GLU A 581 1.04 -6.66 -17.90
N ALA A 582 0.71 -5.59 -18.60
CA ALA A 582 1.53 -5.03 -19.66
C ALA A 582 1.60 -3.51 -19.49
N GLN A 583 2.81 -2.99 -19.44
CA GLN A 583 3.12 -1.55 -19.46
C GLN A 583 4.00 -1.28 -20.66
N ALA A 584 3.67 -0.26 -21.46
CA ALA A 584 4.40 0.03 -22.69
C ALA A 584 4.48 1.53 -22.99
N ASN A 585 5.66 1.97 -23.41
CA ASN A 585 5.90 3.22 -24.13
C ASN A 585 5.96 2.90 -25.63
N ILE A 586 4.77 2.85 -26.28
CA ILE A 586 4.61 2.32 -27.67
C ILE A 586 5.32 3.23 -28.67
N THR A 587 5.18 4.53 -28.48
CA THR A 587 5.93 5.56 -29.20
C THR A 587 6.30 6.68 -28.23
N ALA A 588 7.04 7.67 -28.69
CA ALA A 588 7.35 8.86 -27.89
C ALA A 588 6.10 9.57 -27.32
N GLY A 589 4.94 9.40 -27.95
CA GLY A 589 3.69 10.02 -27.51
C GLY A 589 2.60 9.06 -27.09
N LEU A 590 2.74 7.74 -27.30
CA LEU A 590 1.70 6.76 -26.98
C LEU A 590 2.17 5.79 -25.91
N LYS A 591 1.48 5.77 -24.80
CA LYS A 591 1.72 4.88 -23.65
C LYS A 591 0.48 4.02 -23.39
N ALA A 592 0.67 2.82 -22.86
CA ALA A 592 -0.42 1.89 -22.58
C ALA A 592 -0.18 1.09 -21.29
N ILE A 593 -1.28 0.78 -20.61
CA ILE A 593 -1.35 -0.18 -19.51
C ILE A 593 -2.48 -1.14 -19.82
N ALA A 594 -2.26 -2.43 -19.59
CA ALA A 594 -3.31 -3.44 -19.60
C ALA A 594 -3.09 -4.40 -18.43
N ALA A 595 -4.14 -4.69 -17.69
CA ALA A 595 -4.11 -5.60 -16.57
C ALA A 595 -5.32 -6.54 -16.62
N PHE A 596 -5.06 -7.82 -16.38
CA PHE A 596 -6.09 -8.85 -16.30
C PHE A 596 -5.77 -9.80 -15.15
N THR A 597 -6.79 -10.17 -14.39
CA THR A 597 -6.72 -11.12 -13.29
C THR A 597 -7.96 -11.98 -13.33
N ALA A 598 -7.76 -13.29 -13.26
CA ALA A 598 -8.83 -14.24 -13.00
C ALA A 598 -8.33 -15.21 -11.93
N TYR A 599 -9.11 -15.37 -10.85
CA TYR A 599 -8.74 -16.30 -9.79
C TYR A 599 -9.96 -16.99 -9.20
N ASP A 600 -9.71 -18.23 -8.80
CA ASP A 600 -10.61 -19.04 -8.03
C ASP A 600 -10.13 -19.01 -6.57
N ILE A 601 -10.96 -18.45 -5.71
CA ILE A 601 -10.67 -18.34 -4.27
C ILE A 601 -11.78 -19.08 -3.52
N GLU A 602 -11.39 -19.96 -2.61
CA GLU A 602 -12.31 -20.81 -1.86
C GLU A 602 -11.90 -20.94 -0.39
N ILE A 603 -12.87 -21.02 0.48
CA ILE A 603 -12.72 -21.42 1.88
C ILE A 603 -12.52 -22.93 1.87
N THR A 604 -11.33 -23.41 2.25
CA THR A 604 -10.99 -24.82 2.27
C THR A 604 -11.16 -25.46 3.64
N GLU A 605 -11.06 -24.66 4.72
CA GLU A 605 -11.37 -25.04 6.09
C GLU A 605 -12.10 -23.90 6.80
N ASP A 606 -13.11 -24.24 7.62
CA ASP A 606 -13.88 -23.30 8.43
C ASP A 606 -14.53 -24.02 9.61
N SER A 607 -14.79 -23.34 10.72
CA SER A 607 -15.56 -23.83 11.87
C SER A 607 -17.00 -24.21 11.48
N ASN A 608 -17.56 -23.51 10.47
CA ASN A 608 -18.85 -23.82 9.85
C ASN A 608 -18.66 -24.63 8.55
N PRO A 609 -18.89 -25.95 8.54
CA PRO A 609 -18.68 -26.79 7.36
C PRO A 609 -19.51 -26.38 6.13
N LEU A 610 -20.57 -25.59 6.29
CA LEU A 610 -21.41 -25.12 5.18
C LEU A 610 -20.71 -24.04 4.33
N LEU A 611 -19.65 -23.43 4.85
CA LEU A 611 -18.87 -22.42 4.14
C LEU A 611 -17.75 -23.04 3.29
N ILE A 612 -17.38 -24.29 3.54
CA ILE A 612 -16.30 -24.97 2.82
C ILE A 612 -16.67 -25.14 1.34
N GLY A 613 -15.78 -24.71 0.45
CA GLY A 613 -15.97 -24.67 -0.99
C GLY A 613 -16.61 -23.37 -1.51
N ASN A 614 -17.06 -22.49 -0.62
CA ASN A 614 -17.58 -21.19 -1.00
C ASN A 614 -16.47 -20.16 -1.22
N ARG A 615 -16.78 -19.15 -2.01
CA ARG A 615 -15.93 -17.98 -2.21
C ARG A 615 -16.09 -17.01 -1.02
N PRO A 616 -15.03 -16.50 -0.44
CA PRO A 616 -15.14 -15.38 0.51
C PRO A 616 -15.91 -14.21 -0.08
N ASN A 617 -16.75 -13.56 0.75
CA ASN A 617 -17.46 -12.33 0.39
C ASN A 617 -16.49 -11.24 -0.13
N VAL A 618 -17.00 -10.14 -0.67
CA VAL A 618 -16.22 -8.99 -1.21
C VAL A 618 -15.44 -9.33 -2.49
N VAL A 619 -14.78 -10.47 -2.57
CA VAL A 619 -13.76 -10.79 -3.57
C VAL A 619 -14.37 -11.10 -4.95
N PRO A 620 -14.07 -10.30 -6.01
CA PRO A 620 -14.56 -10.56 -7.37
C PRO A 620 -13.77 -11.70 -8.03
N GLU A 621 -14.40 -12.36 -9.00
CA GLU A 621 -13.78 -13.46 -9.76
C GLU A 621 -12.77 -12.99 -10.80
N ILE A 622 -13.08 -11.87 -11.46
CA ILE A 622 -12.31 -11.31 -12.57
C ILE A 622 -12.11 -9.82 -12.36
N LEU A 623 -10.90 -9.37 -12.59
CA LEU A 623 -10.55 -7.97 -12.71
C LEU A 623 -9.89 -7.74 -14.07
N ALA A 624 -10.29 -6.70 -14.80
CA ALA A 624 -9.63 -6.31 -16.03
C ALA A 624 -9.61 -4.79 -16.17
N SER A 625 -8.48 -4.25 -16.61
CA SER A 625 -8.37 -2.82 -16.85
C SER A 625 -7.43 -2.52 -17.99
N GLY A 626 -7.63 -1.37 -18.63
CA GLY A 626 -6.75 -0.86 -19.66
C GLY A 626 -6.78 0.65 -19.70
N TRP A 627 -5.62 1.27 -19.88
CA TRP A 627 -5.45 2.70 -20.04
C TRP A 627 -4.56 2.98 -21.23
N LEU A 628 -4.96 3.92 -22.06
CA LEU A 628 -4.19 4.46 -23.18
C LEU A 628 -3.99 5.96 -22.96
N ASP A 629 -2.79 6.43 -23.20
CA ASP A 629 -2.45 7.84 -23.14
C ASP A 629 -1.66 8.24 -24.38
N TYR A 630 -2.12 9.28 -25.05
CA TYR A 630 -1.47 9.82 -26.25
C TYR A 630 -1.21 11.30 -26.12
N THR A 631 0.03 11.73 -26.34
CA THR A 631 0.43 13.14 -26.41
C THR A 631 0.94 13.48 -27.79
N VAL A 632 0.37 14.52 -28.41
CA VAL A 632 0.78 15.04 -29.71
C VAL A 632 2.22 15.58 -29.62
N GLN A 633 3.13 15.04 -30.45
CA GLN A 633 4.56 15.33 -30.39
C GLN A 633 4.98 16.54 -31.21
N ASP A 634 4.24 16.85 -32.30
CA ASP A 634 4.62 17.86 -33.26
C ASP A 634 3.42 18.70 -33.75
N GLY A 635 3.74 19.82 -34.42
CA GLY A 635 2.74 20.69 -35.04
C GLY A 635 2.08 21.66 -34.04
N PRO A 636 0.96 22.32 -34.46
CA PRO A 636 0.31 23.39 -33.69
C PRO A 636 -0.35 22.88 -32.41
N PHE A 637 -0.60 21.61 -32.29
CA PHE A 637 -1.19 20.94 -31.11
C PHE A 637 -0.18 20.18 -30.27
N LYS A 638 1.13 20.42 -30.48
CA LYS A 638 2.18 19.79 -29.65
C LYS A 638 1.89 20.01 -28.18
N GLY A 639 1.98 18.93 -27.38
CA GLY A 639 1.71 18.92 -25.96
C GLY A 639 0.24 18.71 -25.57
N LEU A 640 -0.68 18.56 -26.56
CA LEU A 640 -2.05 18.15 -26.30
C LEU A 640 -2.07 16.63 -26.07
N GLY A 641 -2.56 16.19 -24.90
CA GLY A 641 -2.64 14.80 -24.48
C GLY A 641 -4.08 14.34 -24.28
N PHE A 642 -4.31 13.06 -24.53
CA PHE A 642 -5.59 12.38 -24.36
C PHE A 642 -5.37 11.06 -23.62
N GLY A 643 -6.12 10.84 -22.54
CA GLY A 643 -6.16 9.59 -21.80
C GLY A 643 -7.54 8.94 -21.92
N ALA A 644 -7.59 7.62 -22.03
CA ALA A 644 -8.83 6.86 -21.98
C ALA A 644 -8.60 5.52 -21.26
N GLY A 645 -9.52 5.15 -20.38
CA GLY A 645 -9.42 3.94 -19.59
C GLY A 645 -10.74 3.20 -19.45
N VAL A 646 -10.64 1.90 -19.21
CA VAL A 646 -11.75 1.02 -18.87
C VAL A 646 -11.35 0.12 -17.72
N ARG A 647 -12.26 -0.09 -16.77
CA ARG A 647 -12.10 -0.99 -15.63
C ARG A 647 -13.32 -1.89 -15.52
N TYR A 648 -13.09 -3.18 -15.44
CA TYR A 648 -14.10 -4.20 -15.20
C TYR A 648 -13.84 -4.89 -13.86
N VAL A 649 -14.84 -4.93 -13.00
CA VAL A 649 -14.86 -5.68 -11.76
C VAL A 649 -15.94 -6.76 -11.92
N GLY A 650 -15.56 -8.01 -11.79
CA GLY A 650 -16.46 -9.16 -11.85
C GLY A 650 -17.46 -9.16 -10.71
N PHE A 651 -18.38 -10.11 -10.72
CA PHE A 651 -19.30 -10.27 -9.60
C PHE A 651 -18.59 -10.75 -8.34
N SER A 652 -19.14 -10.42 -7.18
CA SER A 652 -18.76 -10.96 -5.86
C SER A 652 -20.00 -11.38 -5.08
N TYR A 653 -19.81 -11.78 -3.83
CA TYR A 653 -20.92 -12.10 -2.93
C TYR A 653 -20.92 -11.16 -1.72
N ALA A 654 -22.11 -10.93 -1.16
CA ALA A 654 -22.32 -10.15 0.06
C ALA A 654 -22.37 -11.02 1.32
N ASP A 655 -22.18 -12.34 1.17
CA ASP A 655 -22.22 -13.33 2.23
C ASP A 655 -21.27 -14.50 1.89
N ASN A 656 -20.74 -15.14 2.92
CA ASN A 656 -19.87 -16.32 2.75
C ASN A 656 -20.67 -17.58 2.37
N GLU A 657 -22.00 -17.58 2.50
CA GLU A 657 -22.90 -18.63 2.01
C GLU A 657 -23.07 -18.58 0.49
N ASN A 658 -22.62 -17.54 -0.17
CA ASN A 658 -22.72 -17.28 -1.61
C ASN A 658 -24.17 -17.21 -2.13
N THR A 659 -25.08 -16.71 -1.31
CA THR A 659 -26.50 -16.57 -1.64
C THR A 659 -26.86 -15.20 -2.20
N LEU A 660 -26.11 -14.15 -1.81
CA LEU A 660 -26.37 -12.75 -2.15
C LEU A 660 -25.33 -12.23 -3.15
N LYS A 661 -25.67 -12.25 -4.43
CA LYS A 661 -24.74 -11.85 -5.51
C LYS A 661 -24.70 -10.35 -5.72
N VAL A 662 -23.49 -9.77 -5.71
CA VAL A 662 -23.20 -8.39 -6.12
C VAL A 662 -22.84 -8.39 -7.61
N PRO A 663 -23.56 -7.67 -8.48
CA PRO A 663 -23.33 -7.69 -9.93
C PRO A 663 -21.99 -7.10 -10.34
N ALA A 664 -21.46 -7.59 -11.47
CA ALA A 664 -20.26 -7.01 -12.10
C ALA A 664 -20.50 -5.56 -12.57
N ALA A 665 -19.42 -4.78 -12.62
CA ALA A 665 -19.44 -3.40 -13.07
C ALA A 665 -18.35 -3.13 -14.11
N THR A 666 -18.68 -2.24 -15.07
CA THR A 666 -17.71 -1.69 -16.03
C THR A 666 -17.72 -0.16 -15.92
N VAL A 667 -16.56 0.42 -15.74
CA VAL A 667 -16.37 1.86 -15.52
C VAL A 667 -15.38 2.39 -16.56
N PHE A 668 -15.67 3.57 -17.12
CA PHE A 668 -14.82 4.23 -18.10
C PHE A 668 -14.26 5.52 -17.51
N ASP A 669 -12.98 5.77 -17.78
CA ASP A 669 -12.28 6.97 -17.36
C ASP A 669 -11.73 7.71 -18.61
N ALA A 670 -11.60 9.03 -18.55
CA ALA A 670 -11.05 9.83 -19.64
C ALA A 670 -10.26 11.03 -19.12
N GLY A 671 -9.26 11.45 -19.89
CA GLY A 671 -8.47 12.63 -19.58
C GLY A 671 -8.12 13.44 -20.83
N ILE A 672 -8.00 14.74 -20.68
CA ILE A 672 -7.42 15.63 -21.66
C ILE A 672 -6.46 16.57 -20.93
N ARG A 673 -5.27 16.76 -21.48
CA ARG A 673 -4.29 17.70 -20.93
C ARG A 673 -3.64 18.51 -22.06
N TYR A 674 -3.16 19.69 -21.68
CA TYR A 674 -2.36 20.51 -22.56
C TYR A 674 -1.17 21.04 -21.80
N THR A 675 0.02 20.62 -22.24
CA THR A 675 1.30 21.10 -21.69
C THR A 675 1.99 21.96 -22.74
N ARG A 676 2.26 23.22 -22.41
CA ARG A 676 2.97 24.13 -23.25
C ARG A 676 3.96 24.96 -22.42
N ASP A 677 5.23 24.91 -22.82
CA ASP A 677 6.32 25.54 -22.11
C ASP A 677 6.31 25.07 -20.63
N ASN A 678 6.05 25.98 -19.71
CA ASN A 678 6.05 25.73 -18.26
C ASN A 678 4.65 25.44 -17.68
N PHE A 679 3.59 25.52 -18.49
CA PHE A 679 2.22 25.38 -18.04
C PHE A 679 1.63 24.02 -18.43
N THR A 680 0.88 23.44 -17.52
CA THR A 680 0.05 22.27 -17.77
C THR A 680 -1.37 22.53 -17.28
N VAL A 681 -2.36 22.27 -18.12
CA VAL A 681 -3.77 22.23 -17.72
C VAL A 681 -4.30 20.85 -18.06
N ALA A 682 -5.02 20.22 -17.14
CA ALA A 682 -5.59 18.89 -17.37
C ALA A 682 -6.98 18.77 -16.77
N LEU A 683 -7.85 18.07 -17.47
CA LEU A 683 -9.17 17.66 -17.01
C LEU A 683 -9.25 16.14 -17.07
N ASN A 684 -9.48 15.49 -15.93
CA ASN A 684 -9.73 14.06 -15.84
C ASN A 684 -11.15 13.82 -15.37
N VAL A 685 -11.78 12.79 -15.92
CA VAL A 685 -13.11 12.36 -15.53
C VAL A 685 -13.06 10.87 -15.22
N ASN A 686 -13.21 10.53 -13.95
CA ASN A 686 -13.40 9.17 -13.49
C ASN A 686 -14.90 8.82 -13.57
N ASN A 687 -15.21 7.57 -13.93
CA ASN A 687 -16.58 7.10 -14.17
C ASN A 687 -17.33 8.01 -15.15
N LEU A 688 -16.81 8.15 -16.36
CA LEU A 688 -17.25 9.08 -17.40
C LEU A 688 -18.77 9.03 -17.66
N PHE A 689 -19.36 7.83 -17.64
CA PHE A 689 -20.77 7.60 -17.93
C PHE A 689 -21.66 7.63 -16.69
N ASP A 690 -21.08 7.91 -15.51
CA ASP A 690 -21.80 7.97 -14.24
C ASP A 690 -22.51 6.65 -13.89
N ASN A 691 -21.86 5.53 -14.17
CA ASN A 691 -22.39 4.22 -13.85
C ASN A 691 -22.57 4.08 -12.34
N GLU A 692 -23.79 3.79 -11.89
CA GLU A 692 -24.08 3.52 -10.48
C GLU A 692 -23.95 2.01 -10.22
N TYR A 693 -23.05 1.64 -9.35
CA TYR A 693 -22.77 0.25 -9.02
C TYR A 693 -22.38 0.09 -7.55
N VAL A 694 -22.57 -1.10 -7.01
CA VAL A 694 -22.06 -1.47 -5.70
C VAL A 694 -20.66 -2.07 -5.93
N SER A 695 -19.65 -1.54 -5.24
CA SER A 695 -18.27 -2.02 -5.33
C SER A 695 -18.15 -3.41 -4.72
N ALA A 696 -18.54 -3.54 -3.45
CA ALA A 696 -18.72 -4.81 -2.76
C ALA A 696 -19.63 -4.64 -1.53
N CYS A 697 -19.98 -5.76 -0.92
CA CYS A 697 -20.64 -5.84 0.38
C CYS A 697 -19.81 -6.73 1.29
N ASP A 698 -19.54 -6.26 2.51
CA ASP A 698 -18.90 -7.09 3.53
C ASP A 698 -19.91 -8.05 4.18
N THR A 699 -21.14 -7.58 4.33
CA THR A 699 -22.32 -8.37 4.77
C THR A 699 -23.56 -7.91 4.03
N GLN A 700 -24.68 -8.58 4.22
CA GLN A 700 -25.98 -8.12 3.74
C GLN A 700 -26.41 -6.76 4.32
N PHE A 701 -25.74 -6.28 5.37
CA PHE A 701 -26.04 -4.99 6.04
C PHE A 701 -25.07 -3.87 5.66
N THR A 702 -23.95 -4.21 5.02
CA THR A 702 -22.80 -3.31 4.82
C THR A 702 -22.31 -3.36 3.37
N CYS A 703 -23.11 -2.82 2.46
CA CYS A 703 -22.76 -2.61 1.06
C CYS A 703 -22.24 -1.20 0.81
N ASN A 704 -21.34 -1.06 -0.16
CA ASN A 704 -20.70 0.19 -0.49
C ASN A 704 -20.85 0.49 -1.98
N TYR A 705 -21.35 1.68 -2.33
CA TYR A 705 -21.35 2.13 -3.72
C TYR A 705 -19.93 2.41 -4.20
N GLY A 706 -19.66 2.04 -5.43
CA GLY A 706 -18.47 2.53 -6.13
C GLY A 706 -18.57 4.03 -6.42
N ALA A 707 -17.43 4.70 -6.58
CA ALA A 707 -17.35 6.12 -6.85
C ALA A 707 -18.19 6.53 -8.08
N GLY A 708 -18.98 7.56 -7.94
CA GLY A 708 -19.71 8.18 -9.04
C GLY A 708 -18.80 8.98 -9.97
N ARG A 709 -19.39 9.68 -10.94
CA ARG A 709 -18.61 10.52 -11.83
C ARG A 709 -17.97 11.69 -11.09
N VAL A 710 -16.65 11.80 -11.17
CA VAL A 710 -15.92 12.98 -10.71
C VAL A 710 -15.07 13.53 -11.84
N ALA A 711 -15.22 14.83 -12.11
CA ALA A 711 -14.38 15.59 -13.03
C ALA A 711 -13.43 16.46 -12.23
N THR A 712 -12.13 16.37 -12.48
CA THR A 712 -11.09 17.16 -11.80
C THR A 712 -10.34 18.01 -12.82
N LEU A 713 -10.37 19.33 -12.63
CA LEU A 713 -9.59 20.29 -13.40
C LEU A 713 -8.34 20.67 -12.61
N LYS A 714 -7.17 20.58 -13.26
CA LYS A 714 -5.86 20.89 -12.68
C LYS A 714 -5.13 21.93 -13.55
N ALA A 715 -4.41 22.84 -12.91
CA ALA A 715 -3.44 23.74 -13.56
C ALA A 715 -2.13 23.69 -12.81
N GLY A 716 -1.02 23.46 -13.51
CA GLY A 716 0.33 23.38 -12.97
C GLY A 716 1.29 24.33 -13.67
N TYR A 717 2.33 24.79 -12.95
CA TYR A 717 3.40 25.62 -13.47
C TYR A 717 4.75 25.17 -12.93
N LYS A 718 5.70 24.96 -13.85
CA LYS A 718 7.08 24.55 -13.54
C LYS A 718 8.06 25.58 -14.12
N TRP A 719 9.07 26.07 -13.33
CA TRP A 719 10.05 27.05 -13.77
C TRP A 719 11.47 26.82 -13.27
#